data_c4a076aeced85a93bf0eadfb8eaf0872
#
_entry.id   c4a076aeced85a93bf0eadfb8eaf0872
#
_cell.length_a   1.000
_cell.length_b   1.000
_cell.length_c   1.000
_cell.angle_alpha   90.00
_cell.angle_beta   90.00
_cell.angle_gamma   90.00
#
_symmetry.space_group_name_H-M   'P 1'
#
loop_
_entity.id
_entity.type
_entity.pdbx_description
1 polymer ?
#
loop_
_entity_poly.entity_id
_entity_poly.type
_entity_poly.pdbx_seq_one_letter_code
_entity_poly.pdbx_strand_id
1 'polypeptide(L)'
;MFWVYRYKGFSFTAARTVHTALVLAGQQGCSQADTGHLLLALVQTAQGTAADFLRRKRVTSTALAEHTAAHAAGRPRRLHSRDLAPELSKAMEFAVLGAHAASAARAENEHLLCAMLEDSSCTASRWLAALGIELPQAARECRQLSGQLVLPAQPRMAASRTGRPSEKYGRDLTRLAQEGRLDPVLCRDAELDRMIEILCRRQKNNPCLLGEPGVGKSALAEALAQRIAAGQITPALRGKRVLALDMASMVAGTKYRGDFEERFKNLLEELYRDRSTILFIDEIHIIAGAGAAEGAIDAASILKPMLARGEIQLIGATTPEEYRKTIQKDSALERRFGRVMVEEPTPAAAETILAGLMPRYERYHGVSIPPEAIHAAVVLSVRYLPGRYLPDKAIDLLDEAAAARRIADASGDRRALTPADIARVVSKASGVPAERVGEAERERLANLEQRLAAEVIGQPQAVAAVASAIRRSRTGLRESGRPIGAMLFLGPTGVGKTQLARTLAKCWFGSEKALLRFDMSEYMERHTVARLLGAPPGYVGHDEGGQLTEAVRRRPYSVVLFDEIEKAHSDIQNLLLQILEDGNLTDSQGRRADFSNTIILLTSNLGARCLSGQTSPLGFGAAAAETRRRGQQAIQEAKEFFRPELMGRLDETVLFDPLGPEQLAGIADRLLVELEQRAALQGYTLHHTPAAAKALAGDRVPPYGARELRRTVSRAVEQALADRIAAGTAQPGTVYTADVDADGHIILTEDTLAACV
;
A
#
# COMPACT_ATOMS: atom_id res chain seq x y z
N MET A 1 28.36 6.55 -17.06
CA MET A 1 27.01 6.17 -16.56
C MET A 1 26.98 5.67 -15.11
N PHE A 2 28.07 5.26 -14.49
CA PHE A 2 28.12 4.73 -13.11
C PHE A 2 28.06 5.77 -11.97
N TRP A 3 28.08 7.05 -12.24
CA TRP A 3 28.18 8.14 -11.24
C TRP A 3 26.83 8.62 -10.71
N VAL A 4 25.77 8.54 -11.49
CA VAL A 4 24.41 9.03 -11.14
C VAL A 4 23.76 8.24 -10.01
N TYR A 5 24.16 6.99 -9.80
CA TYR A 5 23.62 6.13 -8.73
C TYR A 5 24.12 6.44 -7.31
N ARG A 6 25.19 7.22 -7.15
CA ARG A 6 25.76 7.53 -5.82
C ARG A 6 25.15 8.76 -5.14
N TYR A 7 24.53 9.68 -5.92
CA TYR A 7 23.91 10.89 -5.38
C TYR A 7 22.42 10.90 -5.72
N LYS A 8 21.64 10.04 -5.03
CA LYS A 8 20.17 9.97 -5.20
C LYS A 8 19.54 11.33 -4.89
N GLY A 9 18.67 11.83 -5.78
CA GLY A 9 17.98 13.09 -5.61
C GLY A 9 18.63 14.28 -6.33
N PHE A 10 19.85 14.17 -6.86
CA PHE A 10 20.53 15.24 -7.59
C PHE A 10 20.47 15.08 -9.11
N SER A 11 20.47 16.18 -9.83
CA SER A 11 20.70 16.19 -11.27
C SER A 11 22.13 15.81 -11.63
N PHE A 12 22.36 15.53 -12.90
CA PHE A 12 23.72 15.21 -13.38
C PHE A 12 24.71 16.37 -13.16
N THR A 13 24.26 17.61 -13.36
CA THR A 13 25.05 18.83 -13.17
C THR A 13 25.41 19.03 -11.69
N ALA A 14 24.45 18.92 -10.77
CA ALA A 14 24.69 19.07 -9.35
C ALA A 14 25.58 17.95 -8.77
N ALA A 15 25.35 16.70 -9.19
CA ALA A 15 26.19 15.57 -8.80
C ALA A 15 27.65 15.75 -9.29
N ARG A 16 27.85 16.30 -10.49
CA ARG A 16 29.17 16.63 -11.03
C ARG A 16 29.86 17.75 -10.22
N THR A 17 29.12 18.75 -9.78
CA THR A 17 29.63 19.84 -8.94
C THR A 17 30.11 19.32 -7.58
N VAL A 18 29.33 18.45 -6.92
CA VAL A 18 29.75 17.80 -5.67
C VAL A 18 31.01 16.94 -5.87
N HIS A 19 31.09 16.24 -7.00
CA HIS A 19 32.33 15.50 -7.30
C HIS A 19 33.53 16.41 -7.52
N THR A 20 33.36 17.53 -8.22
CA THR A 20 34.42 18.52 -8.39
C THR A 20 34.88 19.06 -7.04
N ALA A 21 33.98 19.29 -6.10
CA ALA A 21 34.33 19.69 -4.72
C ALA A 21 35.24 18.66 -4.03
N LEU A 22 34.95 17.34 -4.19
CA LEU A 22 35.81 16.27 -3.66
C LEU A 22 37.21 16.26 -4.30
N VAL A 23 37.26 16.49 -5.61
CA VAL A 23 38.58 16.56 -6.34
C VAL A 23 39.37 17.76 -5.85
N LEU A 24 38.75 18.94 -5.71
CA LEU A 24 39.41 20.15 -5.23
C LEU A 24 39.93 19.98 -3.78
N ALA A 25 39.10 19.44 -2.89
CA ALA A 25 39.53 19.13 -1.51
C ALA A 25 40.70 18.16 -1.49
N GLY A 26 40.69 17.15 -2.33
CA GLY A 26 41.81 16.20 -2.47
C GLY A 26 43.08 16.83 -3.00
N GLN A 27 42.99 17.73 -3.99
CA GLN A 27 44.14 18.49 -4.52
C GLN A 27 44.76 19.41 -3.45
N GLN A 28 43.92 19.98 -2.58
CA GLN A 28 44.36 20.81 -1.44
C GLN A 28 44.88 20.01 -0.24
N GLY A 29 44.82 18.66 -0.32
CA GLY A 29 45.31 17.78 0.75
C GLY A 29 44.39 17.67 1.96
N CYS A 30 43.14 18.15 1.87
CA CYS A 30 42.16 18.10 2.94
C CYS A 30 41.66 16.65 3.18
N SER A 31 41.23 16.35 4.42
CA SER A 31 40.71 15.01 4.79
C SER A 31 39.29 14.76 4.34
N GLN A 32 38.52 15.81 4.19
CA GLN A 32 37.13 15.79 3.80
C GLN A 32 36.84 17.02 2.92
N ALA A 33 35.83 16.89 2.05
CA ALA A 33 35.31 18.05 1.30
C ALA A 33 34.24 18.75 2.14
N ASP A 34 34.34 20.06 2.25
CA ASP A 34 33.41 20.93 2.97
C ASP A 34 32.61 21.85 2.02
N THR A 35 31.79 22.73 2.57
CA THR A 35 30.96 23.67 1.80
C THR A 35 31.80 24.73 1.07
N GLY A 36 33.01 25.09 1.55
CA GLY A 36 33.92 25.98 0.86
C GLY A 36 34.44 25.38 -0.44
N HIS A 37 34.77 24.07 -0.45
CA HIS A 37 35.13 23.34 -1.67
C HIS A 37 33.94 23.25 -2.65
N LEU A 38 32.71 23.12 -2.14
CA LEU A 38 31.49 23.12 -2.99
C LEU A 38 31.29 24.50 -3.61
N LEU A 39 31.47 25.59 -2.85
CA LEU A 39 31.41 26.96 -3.38
C LEU A 39 32.44 27.17 -4.49
N LEU A 40 33.66 26.73 -4.28
CA LEU A 40 34.72 26.81 -5.27
C LEU A 40 34.39 26.03 -6.53
N ALA A 41 33.83 24.83 -6.38
CA ALA A 41 33.35 24.00 -7.49
C ALA A 41 32.23 24.68 -8.27
N LEU A 42 31.28 25.33 -7.62
CA LEU A 42 30.22 26.12 -8.27
C LEU A 42 30.78 27.29 -9.08
N VAL A 43 31.78 28.00 -8.57
CA VAL A 43 32.43 29.10 -9.28
C VAL A 43 33.23 28.61 -10.49
N GLN A 44 33.88 27.46 -10.41
CA GLN A 44 34.71 26.90 -11.48
C GLN A 44 33.90 26.19 -12.57
N THR A 45 32.82 25.51 -12.23
CA THR A 45 31.99 24.75 -13.18
C THR A 45 31.10 25.63 -14.08
N ALA A 46 30.98 26.88 -13.78
CA ALA A 46 30.58 28.06 -14.58
C ALA A 46 29.43 27.90 -15.60
N GLN A 47 28.47 27.01 -15.43
CA GLN A 47 27.26 26.94 -16.25
C GLN A 47 26.00 26.88 -15.37
N GLY A 48 24.99 27.69 -15.72
CA GLY A 48 23.67 27.72 -15.05
C GLY A 48 23.44 28.85 -14.06
N THR A 49 22.22 28.94 -13.57
CA THR A 49 21.71 30.05 -12.76
C THR A 49 22.51 30.33 -11.48
N ALA A 50 23.01 29.29 -10.80
CA ALA A 50 23.85 29.44 -9.60
C ALA A 50 25.20 30.13 -9.89
N ALA A 51 25.86 29.75 -10.99
CA ALA A 51 27.14 30.37 -11.40
C ALA A 51 26.94 31.82 -11.84
N ASP A 52 25.84 32.11 -12.55
CA ASP A 52 25.48 33.47 -12.96
C ASP A 52 25.14 34.37 -11.77
N PHE A 53 24.51 33.79 -10.74
CA PHE A 53 24.26 34.49 -9.49
C PHE A 53 25.58 34.87 -8.78
N LEU A 54 26.50 33.90 -8.63
CA LEU A 54 27.81 34.14 -8.00
C LEU A 54 28.63 35.19 -8.80
N ARG A 55 28.61 35.13 -10.14
CA ARG A 55 29.27 36.15 -10.99
C ARG A 55 28.69 37.56 -10.80
N ARG A 56 27.36 37.68 -10.73
CA ARG A 56 26.70 38.97 -10.45
C ARG A 56 27.10 39.54 -9.08
N LYS A 57 27.32 38.67 -8.10
CA LYS A 57 27.80 39.05 -6.77
C LYS A 57 29.33 39.22 -6.72
N ARG A 58 30.05 39.18 -7.87
CA ARG A 58 31.50 39.28 -8.02
C ARG A 58 32.29 38.21 -7.26
N VAL A 59 31.69 37.07 -6.99
CA VAL A 59 32.38 35.92 -6.41
C VAL A 59 33.10 35.16 -7.52
N THR A 60 34.42 35.30 -7.54
CA THR A 60 35.31 34.68 -8.55
C THR A 60 36.31 33.75 -7.85
N SER A 61 36.94 32.86 -8.61
CA SER A 61 38.02 32.00 -8.09
C SER A 61 39.19 32.80 -7.54
N THR A 62 39.46 33.97 -8.10
CA THR A 62 40.52 34.90 -7.60
C THR A 62 40.09 35.54 -6.29
N ALA A 63 38.84 35.93 -6.10
CA ALA A 63 38.33 36.47 -4.84
C ALA A 63 38.33 35.45 -3.71
N LEU A 64 38.21 34.16 -4.01
CA LEU A 64 38.29 33.06 -3.04
C LEU A 64 39.72 32.52 -2.81
N ALA A 65 40.72 33.00 -3.59
CA ALA A 65 42.10 32.46 -3.57
C ALA A 65 42.78 32.51 -2.16
N GLU A 66 42.59 33.61 -1.43
CA GLU A 66 43.13 33.75 -0.09
C GLU A 66 42.50 32.77 0.91
N HIS A 67 41.18 32.60 0.85
CA HIS A 67 40.48 31.66 1.73
C HIS A 67 40.78 30.20 1.38
N THR A 68 40.96 29.90 0.10
CA THR A 68 41.32 28.54 -0.35
C THR A 68 42.79 28.19 0.02
N ALA A 69 43.71 29.15 -0.08
CA ALA A 69 45.10 28.95 0.34
C ALA A 69 45.22 28.70 1.84
N ALA A 70 44.48 29.42 2.66
CA ALA A 70 44.43 29.19 4.11
C ALA A 70 43.76 27.84 4.51
N HIS A 71 43.02 27.25 3.62
CA HIS A 71 42.31 25.97 3.84
C HIS A 71 43.10 24.75 3.39
N ALA A 72 44.16 24.94 2.66
CA ALA A 72 45.03 23.84 2.19
C ALA A 72 45.75 23.16 3.37
N ALA A 73 45.55 21.82 3.51
CA ALA A 73 45.94 21.10 4.74
C ALA A 73 47.09 20.09 4.55
N GLY A 74 47.71 19.96 3.37
CA GLY A 74 48.79 18.99 3.21
C GLY A 74 49.07 18.49 1.78
N ARG A 75 49.61 17.26 1.66
CA ARG A 75 49.91 16.68 0.35
C ARG A 75 48.64 16.23 -0.38
N PRO A 76 48.57 16.40 -1.71
CA PRO A 76 47.43 15.97 -2.50
C PRO A 76 47.09 14.49 -2.27
N ARG A 77 45.78 14.18 -2.14
CA ARG A 77 45.27 12.83 -1.98
C ARG A 77 43.93 12.63 -2.73
N ARG A 78 43.56 11.38 -2.95
CA ARG A 78 42.29 11.06 -3.59
C ARG A 78 41.20 10.89 -2.55
N LEU A 79 40.14 11.68 -2.63
CA LEU A 79 38.95 11.56 -1.78
C LEU A 79 37.86 10.73 -2.48
N HIS A 80 37.00 10.08 -1.69
CA HIS A 80 35.90 9.25 -2.10
C HIS A 80 34.58 9.88 -1.66
N SER A 81 33.46 9.40 -2.19
CA SER A 81 32.12 9.93 -1.88
C SER A 81 31.69 9.85 -0.41
N ARG A 82 32.41 9.12 0.44
CA ARG A 82 32.21 9.05 1.89
C ARG A 82 32.99 10.12 2.66
N ASP A 83 33.92 10.77 2.01
CA ASP A 83 34.84 11.74 2.64
C ASP A 83 34.26 13.16 2.54
N LEU A 84 32.98 13.31 2.93
CA LEU A 84 32.24 14.57 3.00
C LEU A 84 32.24 15.09 4.44
N ALA A 85 32.50 16.37 4.61
CA ALA A 85 32.35 17.03 5.91
C ALA A 85 30.87 17.07 6.33
N PRO A 86 30.55 17.03 7.64
CA PRO A 86 29.17 17.06 8.13
C PRO A 86 28.37 18.26 7.61
N GLU A 87 28.99 19.44 7.48
CA GLU A 87 28.34 20.65 6.94
C GLU A 87 27.98 20.51 5.46
N LEU A 88 28.81 19.82 4.65
CA LEU A 88 28.52 19.56 3.25
C LEU A 88 27.40 18.53 3.09
N SER A 89 27.41 17.47 3.90
CA SER A 89 26.34 16.47 3.91
C SER A 89 25.00 17.12 4.28
N LYS A 90 24.99 17.97 5.28
CA LYS A 90 23.80 18.74 5.69
C LYS A 90 23.30 19.65 4.56
N ALA A 91 24.19 20.41 3.90
CA ALA A 91 23.81 21.27 2.78
C ALA A 91 23.22 20.48 1.61
N MET A 92 23.72 19.28 1.35
CA MET A 92 23.18 18.35 0.33
C MET A 92 21.76 17.88 0.69
N GLU A 93 21.52 17.50 1.94
CA GLU A 93 20.17 17.11 2.40
C GLU A 93 19.17 18.27 2.27
N PHE A 94 19.54 19.47 2.70
CA PHE A 94 18.70 20.66 2.55
C PHE A 94 18.45 21.02 1.09
N ALA A 95 19.42 20.82 0.20
CA ALA A 95 19.23 21.04 -1.25
C ALA A 95 18.19 20.09 -1.85
N VAL A 96 18.17 18.83 -1.44
CA VAL A 96 17.16 17.86 -1.87
C VAL A 96 15.78 18.22 -1.32
N LEU A 97 15.68 18.58 -0.05
CA LEU A 97 14.43 19.05 0.55
C LEU A 97 13.91 20.32 -0.12
N GLY A 98 14.80 21.27 -0.44
CA GLY A 98 14.45 22.49 -1.15
C GLY A 98 13.94 22.23 -2.57
N ALA A 99 14.53 21.27 -3.29
CA ALA A 99 14.06 20.85 -4.59
C ALA A 99 12.66 20.23 -4.53
N HIS A 100 12.40 19.36 -3.55
CA HIS A 100 11.06 18.81 -3.32
C HIS A 100 10.03 19.89 -3.01
N ALA A 101 10.38 20.86 -2.16
CA ALA A 101 9.50 21.99 -1.83
C ALA A 101 9.19 22.87 -3.06
N ALA A 102 10.12 22.96 -4.01
CA ALA A 102 9.95 23.65 -5.30
C ALA A 102 9.27 22.80 -6.39
N SER A 103 8.79 21.59 -6.04
CA SER A 103 8.23 20.61 -7.00
C SER A 103 9.18 20.25 -8.13
N ALA A 104 10.50 20.39 -7.92
CA ALA A 104 11.52 20.00 -8.88
C ALA A 104 11.81 18.50 -8.78
N ALA A 105 11.94 17.83 -9.93
CA ALA A 105 12.20 16.38 -9.98
C ALA A 105 13.54 15.97 -9.36
N ARG A 106 14.51 16.89 -9.29
CA ARG A 106 15.87 16.66 -8.75
C ARG A 106 16.49 17.98 -8.26
N ALA A 107 17.38 17.88 -7.28
CA ALA A 107 18.13 19.04 -6.80
C ALA A 107 19.19 19.48 -7.84
N GLU A 108 19.20 20.76 -8.18
CA GLU A 108 20.13 21.44 -9.06
C GLU A 108 21.17 22.26 -8.28
N ASN A 109 22.12 22.87 -8.97
CA ASN A 109 23.18 23.71 -8.36
C ASN A 109 22.62 24.90 -7.56
N GLU A 110 21.52 25.48 -7.99
CA GLU A 110 20.85 26.58 -7.26
C GLU A 110 20.31 26.12 -5.91
N HIS A 111 19.81 24.89 -5.78
CA HIS A 111 19.36 24.35 -4.51
C HIS A 111 20.54 24.13 -3.53
N LEU A 112 21.69 23.67 -4.05
CA LEU A 112 22.92 23.57 -3.27
C LEU A 112 23.42 24.94 -2.79
N LEU A 113 23.37 25.94 -3.66
CA LEU A 113 23.76 27.30 -3.31
C LEU A 113 22.82 27.90 -2.26
N CYS A 114 21.49 27.73 -2.42
CA CYS A 114 20.50 28.19 -1.43
C CYS A 114 20.74 27.55 -0.06
N ALA A 115 20.96 26.24 -0.02
CA ALA A 115 21.22 25.51 1.23
C ALA A 115 22.47 26.04 1.97
N MET A 116 23.52 26.40 1.23
CA MET A 116 24.72 27.00 1.82
C MET A 116 24.47 28.43 2.34
N LEU A 117 23.72 29.25 1.59
CA LEU A 117 23.41 30.64 1.98
C LEU A 117 22.48 30.71 3.21
N GLU A 118 21.70 29.68 3.48
CA GLU A 118 20.79 29.58 4.63
C GLU A 118 21.50 29.15 5.92
N ASP A 119 22.60 28.42 5.81
CA ASP A 119 23.41 28.01 6.97
C ASP A 119 24.58 28.98 7.18
N SER A 120 24.37 30.03 8.00
CA SER A 120 25.39 31.03 8.32
C SER A 120 26.61 30.46 9.03
N SER A 121 26.55 29.24 9.53
CA SER A 121 27.65 28.59 10.27
C SER A 121 28.61 27.83 9.35
N CYS A 122 28.23 27.54 8.10
CA CYS A 122 29.05 26.75 7.18
C CYS A 122 30.23 27.56 6.60
N THR A 123 31.25 26.85 6.13
CA THR A 123 32.50 27.46 5.60
C THR A 123 32.21 28.35 4.39
N ALA A 124 31.34 27.94 3.45
CA ALA A 124 30.95 28.74 2.30
C ALA A 124 30.32 30.09 2.69
N SER A 125 29.41 30.09 3.66
CA SER A 125 28.74 31.30 4.13
C SER A 125 29.70 32.25 4.83
N ARG A 126 30.66 31.73 5.59
CA ARG A 126 31.73 32.56 6.19
C ARG A 126 32.60 33.22 5.13
N TRP A 127 32.98 32.54 4.06
CA TRP A 127 33.75 33.12 2.96
C TRP A 127 32.95 34.16 2.19
N LEU A 128 31.66 33.91 1.93
CA LEU A 128 30.79 34.88 1.27
C LEU A 128 30.56 36.12 2.11
N ALA A 129 30.41 36.01 3.41
CA ALA A 129 30.30 37.13 4.34
C ALA A 129 31.60 37.94 4.41
N ALA A 130 32.77 37.30 4.38
CA ALA A 130 34.08 37.95 4.33
C ALA A 130 34.28 38.77 3.03
N LEU A 131 33.63 38.34 1.92
CA LEU A 131 33.56 39.11 0.67
C LEU A 131 32.53 40.24 0.65
N GLY A 132 31.88 40.51 1.79
CA GLY A 132 30.90 41.60 1.93
C GLY A 132 29.49 41.29 1.43
N ILE A 133 29.16 39.99 1.25
CA ILE A 133 27.84 39.58 0.79
C ILE A 133 26.89 39.43 1.98
N GLU A 134 25.77 40.14 1.95
CA GLU A 134 24.70 40.00 2.92
C GLU A 134 23.94 38.68 2.73
N LEU A 135 24.27 37.68 3.54
CA LEU A 135 23.74 36.32 3.41
C LEU A 135 22.20 36.25 3.38
N PRO A 136 21.45 36.99 4.25
CA PRO A 136 19.98 36.92 4.22
C PRO A 136 19.36 37.47 2.94
N GLN A 137 19.98 38.47 2.32
CA GLN A 137 19.53 39.02 1.06
C GLN A 137 19.88 38.07 -0.09
N ALA A 138 21.12 37.56 -0.12
CA ALA A 138 21.59 36.60 -1.12
C ALA A 138 20.77 35.31 -1.13
N ALA A 139 20.41 34.80 0.05
CA ALA A 139 19.53 33.63 0.18
C ALA A 139 18.12 33.88 -0.39
N ARG A 140 17.55 35.08 -0.18
CA ARG A 140 16.23 35.44 -0.75
C ARG A 140 16.29 35.51 -2.29
N GLU A 141 17.31 36.19 -2.81
CA GLU A 141 17.51 36.27 -4.27
C GLU A 141 17.76 34.91 -4.90
N CYS A 142 18.52 34.03 -4.25
CA CYS A 142 18.78 32.67 -4.72
C CYS A 142 17.52 31.81 -4.73
N ARG A 143 16.65 31.92 -3.72
CA ARG A 143 15.34 31.22 -3.69
C ARG A 143 14.42 31.63 -4.83
N GLN A 144 14.41 32.90 -5.22
CA GLN A 144 13.64 33.39 -6.37
C GLN A 144 14.12 32.75 -7.68
N LEU A 145 15.42 32.51 -7.80
CA LEU A 145 16.04 31.87 -8.98
C LEU A 145 15.77 30.36 -9.04
N SER A 146 15.65 29.69 -7.89
CA SER A 146 15.40 28.25 -7.80
C SER A 146 13.92 27.85 -7.99
N GLY A 147 13.02 28.81 -8.28
CA GLY A 147 11.58 28.57 -8.40
C GLY A 147 10.88 28.20 -7.08
N GLN A 148 11.58 28.33 -5.96
CA GLN A 148 10.96 28.17 -4.66
C GLN A 148 10.01 29.36 -4.44
N LEU A 149 8.70 29.09 -4.42
CA LEU A 149 7.69 30.07 -4.03
C LEU A 149 8.16 30.74 -2.76
N VAL A 150 8.27 32.08 -2.81
CA VAL A 150 8.40 32.89 -1.60
C VAL A 150 7.09 32.69 -0.86
N LEU A 151 7.04 31.71 0.03
CA LEU A 151 6.04 31.77 1.09
C LEU A 151 6.21 33.14 1.73
N PRO A 152 5.12 33.95 1.85
CA PRO A 152 5.21 35.23 2.49
C PRO A 152 5.95 34.99 3.79
N ALA A 153 7.03 35.72 3.98
CA ALA A 153 7.87 35.60 5.16
C ALA A 153 6.91 35.59 6.35
N GLN A 154 6.79 34.46 7.03
CA GLN A 154 6.18 34.47 8.34
C GLN A 154 6.91 35.60 9.07
N PRO A 155 6.18 36.57 9.65
CA PRO A 155 6.82 37.69 10.29
C PRO A 155 7.88 37.11 11.22
N ARG A 156 9.15 37.47 10.98
CA ARG A 156 10.22 37.17 11.92
C ARG A 156 9.73 37.69 13.25
N MET A 157 9.23 36.84 14.12
CA MET A 157 9.16 37.14 15.51
C MET A 157 10.57 37.55 15.90
N ALA A 158 10.73 38.82 16.20
CA ALA A 158 11.96 39.37 16.71
C ALA A 158 12.52 38.43 17.76
N ALA A 159 13.81 38.14 17.65
CA ALA A 159 14.55 37.47 18.71
C ALA A 159 14.52 38.36 19.93
N SER A 160 13.44 38.30 20.68
CA SER A 160 13.30 38.85 22.04
C SER A 160 12.00 38.31 22.62
N ARG A 161 12.14 37.45 23.49
CA ARG A 161 11.27 36.82 24.46
C ARG A 161 11.32 35.32 24.33
N THR A 162 11.85 34.69 25.33
CA THR A 162 11.64 33.29 25.72
C THR A 162 10.16 32.98 25.62
N GLY A 163 9.71 32.55 24.42
CA GLY A 163 8.36 32.04 24.24
C GLY A 163 8.17 30.85 25.18
N ARG A 164 7.03 30.80 25.87
CA ARG A 164 6.70 29.71 26.80
C ARG A 164 6.83 28.39 26.05
N PRO A 165 7.40 27.33 26.65
CA PRO A 165 7.46 25.99 26.02
C PRO A 165 6.14 25.53 25.44
N SER A 166 4.99 25.87 26.07
CA SER A 166 3.65 25.58 25.56
C SER A 166 3.32 26.23 24.21
N GLU A 167 3.83 27.46 23.97
CA GLU A 167 3.63 28.16 22.70
C GLU A 167 4.54 27.64 21.59
N LYS A 168 5.67 27.05 21.95
CA LYS A 168 6.68 26.55 21.02
C LYS A 168 6.39 25.12 20.59
N TYR A 169 5.94 24.26 21.50
CA TYR A 169 5.79 22.83 21.32
C TYR A 169 4.35 22.35 21.42
N GLY A 170 3.39 23.25 21.60
CA GLY A 170 1.98 22.91 21.74
C GLY A 170 1.07 23.73 20.83
N ARG A 171 -0.01 23.09 20.39
CA ARG A 171 -1.11 23.70 19.65
C ARG A 171 -2.29 23.89 20.62
N ASP A 172 -2.67 25.12 20.90
CA ASP A 172 -3.81 25.43 21.78
C ASP A 172 -5.14 25.20 21.06
N LEU A 173 -5.77 24.05 21.34
CA LEU A 173 -7.02 23.66 20.71
C LEU A 173 -8.19 24.56 21.17
N THR A 174 -8.18 25.03 22.43
CA THR A 174 -9.26 25.90 22.95
C THR A 174 -9.26 27.23 22.26
N ARG A 175 -8.09 27.83 22.01
CA ARG A 175 -7.97 29.06 21.23
C ARG A 175 -8.44 28.85 19.79
N LEU A 176 -8.06 27.76 19.15
CA LEU A 176 -8.51 27.42 17.79
C LEU A 176 -10.03 27.19 17.73
N ALA A 177 -10.62 26.61 18.76
CA ALA A 177 -12.08 26.49 18.89
C ALA A 177 -12.75 27.83 18.96
N GLN A 178 -12.23 28.77 19.76
CA GLN A 178 -12.74 30.16 19.88
C GLN A 178 -12.63 30.91 18.54
N GLU A 179 -11.57 30.68 17.77
CA GLU A 179 -11.35 31.22 16.42
C GLU A 179 -12.22 30.54 15.34
N GLY A 180 -12.99 29.50 15.68
CA GLY A 180 -13.81 28.71 14.71
C GLY A 180 -13.00 27.92 13.70
N ARG A 181 -11.77 27.58 14.01
CA ARG A 181 -10.80 26.92 13.11
C ARG A 181 -10.77 25.40 13.24
N LEU A 182 -11.45 24.83 14.24
CA LEU A 182 -11.57 23.40 14.42
C LEU A 182 -12.76 22.84 13.65
N ASP A 183 -12.62 21.59 13.19
CA ASP A 183 -13.68 20.89 12.50
C ASP A 183 -14.80 20.49 13.49
N PRO A 184 -16.08 20.47 13.05
CA PRO A 184 -17.17 20.03 13.90
C PRO A 184 -17.03 18.53 14.21
N VAL A 185 -17.13 18.16 15.47
CA VAL A 185 -17.10 16.77 15.90
C VAL A 185 -18.52 16.29 16.18
N LEU A 186 -18.97 15.28 15.46
CA LEU A 186 -20.33 14.75 15.50
C LEU A 186 -20.33 13.27 15.89
N CYS A 187 -21.44 12.80 16.45
CA CYS A 187 -21.65 11.38 16.79
C CYS A 187 -20.61 10.76 17.75
N ARG A 188 -20.08 11.57 18.69
CA ARG A 188 -19.07 11.16 19.68
C ARG A 188 -19.40 11.61 21.10
N ASP A 189 -20.69 11.85 21.39
CA ASP A 189 -21.11 12.40 22.68
C ASP A 189 -20.84 11.46 23.85
N ALA A 190 -21.07 10.16 23.66
CA ALA A 190 -20.86 9.16 24.71
C ALA A 190 -19.39 9.03 25.14
N GLU A 191 -18.47 8.99 24.16
CA GLU A 191 -17.03 8.93 24.43
C GLU A 191 -16.52 10.24 25.04
N LEU A 192 -17.06 11.38 24.58
CA LEU A 192 -16.72 12.68 25.11
C LEU A 192 -17.20 12.85 26.55
N ASP A 193 -18.44 12.48 26.86
CA ASP A 193 -18.96 12.50 28.22
C ASP A 193 -18.18 11.57 29.15
N ARG A 194 -17.80 10.38 28.68
CA ARG A 194 -16.93 9.47 29.43
C ARG A 194 -15.54 10.06 29.70
N MET A 195 -14.97 10.76 28.73
CA MET A 195 -13.70 11.47 28.89
C MET A 195 -13.82 12.57 29.95
N ILE A 196 -14.90 13.36 29.91
CA ILE A 196 -15.21 14.40 30.89
C ILE A 196 -15.38 13.82 32.29
N GLU A 197 -16.12 12.73 32.44
CA GLU A 197 -16.25 12.01 33.72
C GLU A 197 -14.89 11.62 34.32
N ILE A 198 -14.00 11.06 33.47
CA ILE A 198 -12.67 10.65 33.93
C ILE A 198 -11.85 11.86 34.36
N LEU A 199 -11.86 12.95 33.60
CA LEU A 199 -11.16 14.19 33.96
C LEU A 199 -11.63 14.79 35.29
N CYS A 200 -12.88 14.57 35.68
CA CYS A 200 -13.45 15.04 36.93
C CYS A 200 -13.20 14.11 38.16
N ARG A 201 -12.57 12.94 37.97
CA ARG A 201 -12.27 12.01 39.06
C ARG A 201 -11.17 12.54 39.96
N ARG A 202 -11.20 12.14 41.21
CA ARG A 202 -10.12 12.41 42.20
C ARG A 202 -8.85 11.60 41.91
N GLN A 203 -9.02 10.38 41.43
CA GLN A 203 -7.93 9.45 41.05
C GLN A 203 -8.21 8.86 39.67
N LYS A 204 -7.18 8.45 38.95
CA LYS A 204 -7.28 7.98 37.56
C LYS A 204 -7.98 9.02 36.68
N ASN A 205 -7.61 10.30 36.85
CA ASN A 205 -8.22 11.44 36.20
C ASN A 205 -7.58 11.79 34.85
N ASN A 206 -6.78 10.87 34.29
CA ASN A 206 -6.18 11.03 32.96
C ASN A 206 -6.84 10.03 32.00
N PRO A 207 -7.69 10.46 31.06
CA PRO A 207 -8.28 9.58 30.07
C PRO A 207 -7.22 9.11 29.06
N CYS A 208 -7.29 7.85 28.69
CA CYS A 208 -6.54 7.26 27.57
C CYS A 208 -7.53 6.78 26.51
N LEU A 209 -7.52 7.44 25.35
CA LEU A 209 -8.35 7.12 24.20
C LEU A 209 -7.75 5.94 23.46
N LEU A 210 -8.48 4.83 23.43
CA LEU A 210 -8.05 3.56 22.84
C LEU A 210 -8.89 3.25 21.61
N GLY A 211 -8.28 3.19 20.45
CA GLY A 211 -8.96 2.86 19.21
C GLY A 211 -7.97 2.70 18.05
N GLU A 212 -8.45 2.11 16.98
CA GLU A 212 -7.64 1.91 15.78
C GLU A 212 -7.27 3.25 15.11
N PRO A 213 -6.22 3.28 14.26
CA PRO A 213 -5.88 4.50 13.51
C PRO A 213 -7.06 4.96 12.63
N GLY A 214 -7.33 6.26 12.58
CA GLY A 214 -8.37 6.82 11.71
C GLY A 214 -9.80 6.81 12.29
N VAL A 215 -10.04 6.28 13.51
CA VAL A 215 -11.38 6.30 14.13
C VAL A 215 -11.78 7.65 14.74
N GLY A 216 -10.88 8.63 14.77
CA GLY A 216 -11.17 9.99 15.26
C GLY A 216 -10.80 10.25 16.73
N LYS A 217 -9.75 9.62 17.26
CA LYS A 217 -9.26 9.84 18.64
C LYS A 217 -8.88 11.31 18.89
N SER A 218 -8.14 11.91 17.97
CA SER A 218 -7.68 13.31 18.09
C SER A 218 -8.84 14.30 18.03
N ALA A 219 -9.91 13.98 17.25
CA ALA A 219 -11.12 14.76 17.17
C ALA A 219 -11.86 14.88 18.52
N LEU A 220 -11.77 13.87 19.41
CA LEU A 220 -12.36 13.94 20.75
C LEU A 220 -11.68 15.01 21.64
N ALA A 221 -10.37 15.22 21.49
CA ALA A 221 -9.68 16.31 22.18
C ALA A 221 -10.11 17.68 21.63
N GLU A 222 -10.35 17.76 20.32
CA GLU A 222 -10.90 18.96 19.67
C GLU A 222 -12.35 19.23 20.11
N ALA A 223 -13.18 18.18 20.24
CA ALA A 223 -14.54 18.31 20.76
C ALA A 223 -14.57 18.81 22.22
N LEU A 224 -13.67 18.33 23.06
CA LEU A 224 -13.53 18.84 24.43
C LEU A 224 -13.18 20.32 24.42
N ALA A 225 -12.23 20.74 23.58
CA ALA A 225 -11.84 22.12 23.44
C ALA A 225 -13.00 23.01 22.95
N GLN A 226 -13.83 22.52 22.02
CA GLN A 226 -15.03 23.21 21.55
C GLN A 226 -16.08 23.35 22.65
N ARG A 227 -16.37 22.30 23.46
CA ARG A 227 -17.30 22.38 24.59
C ARG A 227 -16.79 23.34 25.69
N ILE A 228 -15.48 23.38 25.94
CA ILE A 228 -14.88 24.33 26.87
C ILE A 228 -15.05 25.76 26.36
N ALA A 229 -14.72 26.02 25.08
CA ALA A 229 -14.83 27.32 24.45
C ALA A 229 -16.27 27.86 24.40
N ALA A 230 -17.24 26.94 24.16
CA ALA A 230 -18.67 27.27 24.17
C ALA A 230 -19.26 27.41 25.58
N GLY A 231 -18.50 27.15 26.64
CA GLY A 231 -19.00 27.14 28.01
C GLY A 231 -19.97 26.00 28.36
N GLN A 232 -20.16 25.05 27.45
CA GLN A 232 -21.08 23.89 27.58
C GLN A 232 -20.39 22.73 28.29
N ILE A 233 -19.81 22.97 29.48
CA ILE A 233 -19.03 21.99 30.21
C ILE A 233 -19.27 22.11 31.71
N THR A 234 -18.94 21.06 32.47
CA THR A 234 -19.06 21.02 33.92
C THR A 234 -18.23 22.14 34.58
N PRO A 235 -18.68 22.69 35.73
CA PRO A 235 -17.97 23.77 36.42
C PRO A 235 -16.49 23.45 36.72
N ALA A 236 -16.17 22.18 36.96
CA ALA A 236 -14.80 21.73 37.24
C ALA A 236 -13.81 21.90 36.07
N LEU A 237 -14.31 21.91 34.84
CA LEU A 237 -13.49 22.10 33.61
C LEU A 237 -13.69 23.45 32.94
N ARG A 238 -14.53 24.31 33.52
CA ARG A 238 -14.78 25.65 33.00
C ARG A 238 -13.52 26.53 33.15
N GLY A 239 -13.15 27.19 32.05
CA GLY A 239 -11.93 28.03 32.01
C GLY A 239 -10.63 27.27 31.84
N LYS A 240 -10.67 25.93 31.71
CA LYS A 240 -9.51 25.14 31.31
C LYS A 240 -9.22 25.31 29.83
N ARG A 241 -7.97 25.06 29.42
CA ARG A 241 -7.56 24.99 28.02
C ARG A 241 -6.98 23.61 27.66
N VAL A 242 -7.15 23.19 26.46
CA VAL A 242 -6.59 21.95 25.92
C VAL A 242 -5.40 22.27 25.03
N LEU A 243 -4.23 21.78 25.38
CA LEU A 243 -2.98 21.95 24.65
C LEU A 243 -2.57 20.63 24.02
N ALA A 244 -2.59 20.53 22.70
CA ALA A 244 -2.09 19.35 21.98
C ALA A 244 -0.58 19.45 21.81
N LEU A 245 0.16 18.43 22.27
CA LEU A 245 1.61 18.37 22.16
C LEU A 245 2.02 18.00 20.73
N ASP A 246 2.90 18.79 20.14
CA ASP A 246 3.56 18.48 18.87
C ASP A 246 4.87 17.75 19.13
N MET A 247 4.81 16.41 19.06
CA MET A 247 5.96 15.55 19.28
C MET A 247 7.06 15.77 18.23
N ALA A 248 6.68 16.07 16.98
CA ALA A 248 7.66 16.32 15.92
C ALA A 248 8.48 17.57 16.21
N SER A 249 7.83 18.67 16.65
CA SER A 249 8.51 19.89 17.08
C SER A 249 9.37 19.69 18.33
N MET A 250 8.99 18.80 19.24
CA MET A 250 9.76 18.47 20.45
C MET A 250 11.08 17.79 20.13
N VAL A 251 11.06 16.87 19.14
CA VAL A 251 12.23 16.09 18.72
C VAL A 251 13.09 16.85 17.70
N ALA A 252 12.49 17.74 16.91
CA ALA A 252 13.21 18.49 15.87
C ALA A 252 14.41 19.29 16.44
N GLY A 253 15.61 19.04 15.86
CA GLY A 253 16.85 19.73 16.25
C GLY A 253 17.47 19.29 17.58
N THR A 254 16.99 18.21 18.21
CA THR A 254 17.69 17.59 19.35
C THR A 254 18.84 16.72 18.80
N LYS A 255 20.06 17.00 19.26
CA LYS A 255 21.25 16.19 18.90
C LYS A 255 21.49 15.06 19.89
N TYR A 256 21.02 15.23 21.12
CA TYR A 256 21.20 14.27 22.21
C TYR A 256 19.88 14.01 22.93
N ARG A 257 19.76 12.82 23.50
CA ARG A 257 18.61 12.38 24.31
C ARG A 257 18.24 13.40 25.42
N GLY A 258 19.25 13.98 26.09
CA GLY A 258 19.07 14.96 27.14
C GLY A 258 18.35 16.25 26.70
N ASP A 259 18.51 16.66 25.44
CA ASP A 259 17.88 17.88 24.92
C ASP A 259 16.33 17.75 24.88
N PHE A 260 15.84 16.55 24.49
CA PHE A 260 14.41 16.26 24.49
C PHE A 260 13.87 16.17 25.93
N GLU A 261 14.56 15.44 26.81
CA GLU A 261 14.16 15.29 28.21
C GLU A 261 14.07 16.66 28.91
N GLU A 262 15.04 17.54 28.67
CA GLU A 262 15.04 18.89 29.20
C GLU A 262 13.87 19.75 28.66
N ARG A 263 13.60 19.72 27.35
CA ARG A 263 12.47 20.43 26.74
C ARG A 263 11.14 19.95 27.29
N PHE A 264 10.96 18.62 27.41
CA PHE A 264 9.76 18.02 27.91
C PHE A 264 9.55 18.33 29.39
N LYS A 265 10.61 18.28 30.19
CA LYS A 265 10.58 18.67 31.60
C LYS A 265 10.19 20.14 31.77
N ASN A 266 10.79 21.04 30.99
CA ASN A 266 10.47 22.49 31.04
C ASN A 266 9.00 22.74 30.68
N LEU A 267 8.45 22.03 29.69
CA LEU A 267 7.03 22.11 29.34
C LEU A 267 6.15 21.63 30.51
N LEU A 268 6.45 20.48 31.11
CA LEU A 268 5.67 19.95 32.22
C LEU A 268 5.75 20.85 33.46
N GLU A 269 6.89 21.48 33.74
CA GLU A 269 7.02 22.47 34.83
C GLU A 269 6.19 23.72 34.56
N GLU A 270 6.09 24.18 33.32
CA GLU A 270 5.19 25.28 32.93
C GLU A 270 3.73 24.88 33.20
N LEU A 271 3.31 23.70 32.73
CA LEU A 271 1.96 23.20 32.92
C LEU A 271 1.61 22.98 34.39
N TYR A 272 2.57 22.56 35.20
CA TYR A 272 2.41 22.45 36.64
C TYR A 272 2.10 23.79 37.33
N ARG A 273 2.75 24.86 36.88
CA ARG A 273 2.46 26.24 37.37
C ARG A 273 1.11 26.73 36.86
N ASP A 274 0.77 26.36 35.62
CA ASP A 274 -0.51 26.70 35.00
C ASP A 274 -1.49 25.51 35.11
N ARG A 275 -2.15 25.41 36.28
CA ARG A 275 -3.12 24.32 36.57
C ARG A 275 -4.39 24.35 35.69
N SER A 276 -4.53 25.35 34.82
CA SER A 276 -5.68 25.48 33.91
C SER A 276 -5.53 24.66 32.62
N THR A 277 -4.36 24.09 32.34
CA THR A 277 -4.08 23.41 31.09
C THR A 277 -4.25 21.89 31.23
N ILE A 278 -4.97 21.29 30.27
CA ILE A 278 -5.06 19.84 30.03
C ILE A 278 -4.16 19.54 28.84
N LEU A 279 -3.18 18.66 29.03
CA LEU A 279 -2.25 18.26 27.97
C LEU A 279 -2.84 17.08 27.17
N PHE A 280 -2.95 17.24 25.85
CA PHE A 280 -3.28 16.13 24.96
C PHE A 280 -2.02 15.62 24.26
N ILE A 281 -1.77 14.31 24.34
CA ILE A 281 -0.64 13.62 23.70
C ILE A 281 -1.19 12.54 22.78
N ASP A 282 -1.04 12.76 21.49
CA ASP A 282 -1.31 11.70 20.52
C ASP A 282 -0.14 10.72 20.50
N GLU A 283 -0.42 9.44 20.19
CA GLU A 283 0.58 8.35 20.21
C GLU A 283 1.38 8.30 21.53
N ILE A 284 0.69 8.40 22.67
CA ILE A 284 1.32 8.43 24.01
C ILE A 284 2.26 7.24 24.27
N HIS A 285 2.12 6.14 23.54
CA HIS A 285 3.00 4.98 23.61
C HIS A 285 4.45 5.31 23.26
N ILE A 286 4.70 6.32 22.42
CA ILE A 286 6.05 6.79 22.08
C ILE A 286 6.76 7.29 23.33
N ILE A 287 6.03 7.98 24.23
CA ILE A 287 6.59 8.49 25.50
C ILE A 287 6.70 7.38 26.53
N ALA A 288 5.74 6.45 26.58
CA ALA A 288 5.63 5.42 27.59
C ALA A 288 6.47 4.16 27.31
N GLY A 289 6.83 3.89 26.04
CA GLY A 289 7.44 2.63 25.60
C GLY A 289 8.92 2.70 25.22
N ALA A 290 9.50 3.85 25.26
CA ALA A 290 10.83 4.12 24.71
C ALA A 290 12.03 3.54 25.50
N GLY A 291 11.80 2.79 26.57
CA GLY A 291 12.87 2.27 27.45
C GLY A 291 13.53 0.94 27.06
N ALA A 292 13.08 0.25 25.99
CA ALA A 292 13.52 -1.12 25.67
C ALA A 292 14.50 -1.25 24.50
N ALA A 293 14.76 -0.20 23.71
CA ALA A 293 15.74 -0.23 22.63
C ALA A 293 16.91 0.72 22.95
N GLU A 294 18.15 0.31 22.66
CA GLU A 294 19.32 1.18 22.76
C GLU A 294 19.12 2.45 21.91
N GLY A 295 18.95 3.59 22.58
CA GLY A 295 18.68 4.89 21.93
C GLY A 295 17.26 5.43 22.07
N ALA A 296 16.32 4.71 22.68
CA ALA A 296 14.94 5.15 22.86
C ALA A 296 14.77 6.18 24.00
N ILE A 297 13.81 7.10 23.82
CA ILE A 297 13.54 8.26 24.71
C ILE A 297 12.79 7.79 25.96
N ASP A 298 13.33 7.92 27.17
CA ASP A 298 12.65 7.58 28.42
C ASP A 298 11.97 8.80 29.07
N ALA A 299 10.95 9.36 28.38
CA ALA A 299 10.14 10.43 28.94
C ALA A 299 9.15 9.94 30.02
N ALA A 300 8.94 8.62 30.10
CA ALA A 300 8.06 8.03 31.11
C ALA A 300 8.56 8.29 32.54
N SER A 301 9.87 8.29 32.75
CA SER A 301 10.48 8.58 34.06
C SER A 301 10.19 9.98 34.57
N ILE A 302 10.04 10.97 33.67
CA ILE A 302 9.69 12.35 33.98
C ILE A 302 8.18 12.50 34.24
N LEU A 303 7.36 11.80 33.44
CA LEU A 303 5.91 11.91 33.48
C LEU A 303 5.30 11.21 34.73
N LYS A 304 5.81 10.02 35.09
CA LYS A 304 5.29 9.19 36.20
C LYS A 304 5.16 9.94 37.53
N PRO A 305 6.18 10.66 38.04
CA PRO A 305 6.07 11.36 39.30
C PRO A 305 4.98 12.44 39.30
N MET A 306 4.82 13.18 38.20
CA MET A 306 3.85 14.28 38.09
C MET A 306 2.41 13.77 37.99
N LEU A 307 2.19 12.67 37.24
CA LEU A 307 0.90 11.98 37.22
C LEU A 307 0.57 11.33 38.57
N ALA A 308 1.59 10.81 39.28
CA ALA A 308 1.39 10.18 40.58
C ALA A 308 0.89 11.18 41.62
N ARG A 309 1.38 12.40 41.61
CA ARG A 309 0.99 13.48 42.53
C ARG A 309 -0.28 14.23 42.08
N GLY A 310 -0.80 13.95 40.87
CA GLY A 310 -1.94 14.65 40.30
C GLY A 310 -1.65 16.12 39.96
N GLU A 311 -0.39 16.41 39.66
CA GLU A 311 0.10 17.77 39.42
C GLU A 311 -0.30 18.29 38.02
N ILE A 312 -0.53 17.39 37.07
CA ILE A 312 -0.97 17.69 35.70
C ILE A 312 -2.16 16.80 35.32
N GLN A 313 -3.01 17.32 34.43
CA GLN A 313 -4.05 16.55 33.77
C GLN A 313 -3.64 16.26 32.32
N LEU A 314 -3.78 15.01 31.90
CA LEU A 314 -3.32 14.52 30.63
C LEU A 314 -4.40 13.66 29.96
N ILE A 315 -4.57 13.86 28.66
CA ILE A 315 -5.33 13.00 27.75
C ILE A 315 -4.33 12.30 26.83
N GLY A 316 -4.27 10.98 26.88
CA GLY A 316 -3.45 10.19 25.95
C GLY A 316 -4.32 9.57 24.85
N ALA A 317 -3.77 9.40 23.66
CA ALA A 317 -4.39 8.62 22.60
C ALA A 317 -3.41 7.57 22.10
N THR A 318 -3.87 6.32 21.86
CA THR A 318 -3.05 5.23 21.33
C THR A 318 -3.93 4.11 20.79
N THR A 319 -3.33 3.08 20.19
CA THR A 319 -4.04 1.87 19.79
C THR A 319 -4.19 0.90 20.98
N PRO A 320 -5.19 -0.03 20.96
CA PRO A 320 -5.34 -1.05 22.00
C PRO A 320 -4.11 -1.96 22.13
N GLU A 321 -3.44 -2.24 21.01
CA GLU A 321 -2.25 -3.09 20.99
C GLU A 321 -1.05 -2.41 21.66
N GLU A 322 -0.78 -1.16 21.29
CA GLU A 322 0.31 -0.37 21.87
C GLU A 322 0.07 -0.06 23.35
N TYR A 323 -1.20 0.17 23.75
CA TYR A 323 -1.56 0.29 25.16
C TYR A 323 -1.17 -0.94 25.97
N ARG A 324 -1.47 -2.15 25.45
CA ARG A 324 -1.09 -3.42 26.13
C ARG A 324 0.42 -3.59 26.19
N LYS A 325 1.15 -3.23 25.12
CA LYS A 325 2.60 -3.38 25.06
C LYS A 325 3.35 -2.41 25.97
N THR A 326 2.81 -1.23 26.22
CA THR A 326 3.50 -0.13 26.91
C THR A 326 2.85 0.22 28.24
N ILE A 327 1.72 0.92 28.23
CA ILE A 327 1.09 1.49 29.45
C ILE A 327 0.58 0.42 30.39
N GLN A 328 -0.01 -0.66 29.88
CA GLN A 328 -0.55 -1.73 30.71
C GLN A 328 0.53 -2.56 31.41
N LYS A 329 1.72 -2.67 30.82
CA LYS A 329 2.87 -3.35 31.46
C LYS A 329 3.45 -2.54 32.62
N ASP A 330 3.25 -1.24 32.61
CA ASP A 330 3.72 -0.32 33.64
C ASP A 330 2.62 -0.05 34.69
N SER A 331 2.69 -0.74 35.82
CA SER A 331 1.69 -0.64 36.88
C SER A 331 1.50 0.77 37.47
N ALA A 332 2.54 1.63 37.37
CA ALA A 332 2.45 3.01 37.84
C ALA A 332 1.63 3.88 36.88
N LEU A 333 1.77 3.68 35.58
CA LEU A 333 0.99 4.37 34.55
C LEU A 333 -0.45 3.81 34.48
N GLU A 334 -0.63 2.48 34.49
CA GLU A 334 -1.96 1.87 34.41
C GLU A 334 -2.91 2.34 35.52
N ARG A 335 -2.39 2.52 36.75
CA ARG A 335 -3.18 3.03 37.88
C ARG A 335 -3.58 4.51 37.75
N ARG A 336 -3.04 5.24 36.77
CA ARG A 336 -3.30 6.68 36.58
C ARG A 336 -4.18 6.98 35.39
N PHE A 337 -4.28 6.06 34.44
CA PHE A 337 -5.12 6.22 33.26
C PHE A 337 -6.50 5.57 33.40
N GLY A 338 -7.52 6.28 32.93
CA GLY A 338 -8.87 5.75 32.71
C GLY A 338 -9.09 5.46 31.24
N ARG A 339 -9.50 4.25 30.89
CA ARG A 339 -9.68 3.83 29.49
C ARG A 339 -10.99 4.40 28.94
N VAL A 340 -10.91 4.93 27.70
CA VAL A 340 -12.04 5.34 26.87
C VAL A 340 -11.89 4.62 25.54
N MET A 341 -12.79 3.69 25.25
CA MET A 341 -12.79 2.98 23.96
C MET A 341 -13.40 3.88 22.89
N VAL A 342 -12.72 4.00 21.75
CA VAL A 342 -13.16 4.77 20.59
C VAL A 342 -13.28 3.79 19.43
N GLU A 343 -14.50 3.33 19.23
CA GLU A 343 -14.81 2.34 18.19
C GLU A 343 -14.99 2.99 16.81
N GLU A 344 -14.88 2.18 15.75
CA GLU A 344 -15.21 2.61 14.39
C GLU A 344 -16.70 3.02 14.35
N PRO A 345 -17.04 4.23 13.82
CA PRO A 345 -18.43 4.63 13.71
C PRO A 345 -19.18 3.74 12.74
N THR A 346 -20.49 3.57 12.99
CA THR A 346 -21.36 2.89 12.02
C THR A 346 -21.40 3.64 10.69
N PRO A 347 -21.69 2.99 9.56
CA PRO A 347 -21.78 3.67 8.26
C PRO A 347 -22.72 4.90 8.29
N ALA A 348 -23.87 4.82 8.94
CA ALA A 348 -24.82 5.93 9.08
C ALA A 348 -24.24 7.08 9.92
N ALA A 349 -23.51 6.78 11.02
CA ALA A 349 -22.84 7.80 11.81
C ALA A 349 -21.69 8.45 11.01
N ALA A 350 -20.94 7.66 10.22
CA ALA A 350 -19.90 8.16 9.35
C ALA A 350 -20.44 9.11 8.28
N GLU A 351 -21.58 8.82 7.65
CA GLU A 351 -22.25 9.73 6.72
C GLU A 351 -22.61 11.06 7.38
N THR A 352 -23.12 11.02 8.61
CA THR A 352 -23.44 12.22 9.38
C THR A 352 -22.19 13.05 9.70
N ILE A 353 -21.10 12.39 10.11
CA ILE A 353 -19.78 13.05 10.36
C ILE A 353 -19.27 13.72 9.08
N LEU A 354 -19.29 12.99 7.98
CA LEU A 354 -18.84 13.49 6.68
C LEU A 354 -19.69 14.67 6.20
N ALA A 355 -21.02 14.58 6.29
CA ALA A 355 -21.90 15.69 5.93
C ALA A 355 -21.57 16.97 6.70
N GLY A 356 -21.19 16.87 7.96
CA GLY A 356 -20.75 18.02 8.75
C GLY A 356 -19.38 18.59 8.34
N LEU A 357 -18.48 17.75 7.80
CA LEU A 357 -17.12 18.15 7.38
C LEU A 357 -17.10 18.73 5.95
N MET A 358 -17.93 18.22 5.06
CA MET A 358 -17.90 18.52 3.62
C MET A 358 -17.99 20.00 3.26
N PRO A 359 -18.73 20.90 3.95
CA PRO A 359 -18.72 22.34 3.62
C PRO A 359 -17.36 23.01 3.67
N ARG A 360 -16.41 22.46 4.43
CA ARG A 360 -15.01 22.94 4.46
C ARG A 360 -14.19 22.43 3.28
N TYR A 361 -14.38 21.14 2.93
CA TYR A 361 -13.74 20.52 1.78
C TYR A 361 -14.23 21.14 0.47
N GLU A 362 -15.54 21.40 0.34
CA GLU A 362 -16.14 22.11 -0.79
C GLU A 362 -15.52 23.51 -0.99
N ARG A 363 -15.33 24.25 0.11
CA ARG A 363 -14.68 25.57 0.05
C ARG A 363 -13.22 25.49 -0.35
N TYR A 364 -12.51 24.46 0.11
CA TYR A 364 -11.08 24.26 -0.19
C TYR A 364 -10.86 23.85 -1.64
N HIS A 365 -11.62 22.86 -2.13
CA HIS A 365 -11.46 22.33 -3.49
C HIS A 365 -12.25 23.12 -4.54
N GLY A 366 -13.26 23.89 -4.15
CA GLY A 366 -14.14 24.57 -5.09
C GLY A 366 -15.11 23.63 -5.85
N VAL A 367 -15.34 22.44 -5.33
CA VAL A 367 -16.17 21.37 -5.90
C VAL A 367 -17.33 21.10 -4.95
N SER A 368 -18.55 20.89 -5.47
CA SER A 368 -19.68 20.49 -4.64
C SER A 368 -19.65 19.00 -4.36
N ILE A 369 -19.92 18.62 -3.09
CA ILE A 369 -19.90 17.21 -2.63
C ILE A 369 -21.32 16.83 -2.18
N PRO A 370 -22.15 16.28 -3.08
CA PRO A 370 -23.52 15.93 -2.76
C PRO A 370 -23.61 14.68 -1.86
N PRO A 371 -24.77 14.48 -1.17
CA PRO A 371 -24.98 13.34 -0.27
C PRO A 371 -24.74 11.97 -0.93
N GLU A 372 -25.02 11.85 -2.22
CA GLU A 372 -24.80 10.60 -2.98
C GLU A 372 -23.32 10.24 -3.08
N ALA A 373 -22.43 11.24 -3.19
CA ALA A 373 -20.99 11.02 -3.20
C ALA A 373 -20.48 10.63 -1.81
N ILE A 374 -21.04 11.23 -0.74
CA ILE A 374 -20.73 10.86 0.65
C ILE A 374 -21.14 9.40 0.91
N HIS A 375 -22.38 9.03 0.55
CA HIS A 375 -22.87 7.66 0.67
C HIS A 375 -21.98 6.69 -0.10
N ALA A 376 -21.64 7.00 -1.35
CA ALA A 376 -20.74 6.19 -2.15
C ALA A 376 -19.34 6.02 -1.49
N ALA A 377 -18.79 7.09 -0.94
CA ALA A 377 -17.49 7.03 -0.26
C ALA A 377 -17.53 6.12 0.97
N VAL A 378 -18.58 6.18 1.78
CA VAL A 378 -18.74 5.31 2.96
C VAL A 378 -18.93 3.86 2.52
N VAL A 379 -19.88 3.57 1.65
CA VAL A 379 -20.21 2.20 1.22
C VAL A 379 -19.01 1.55 0.52
N LEU A 380 -18.38 2.27 -0.41
CA LEU A 380 -17.25 1.73 -1.17
C LEU A 380 -15.99 1.59 -0.31
N SER A 381 -15.75 2.51 0.65
CA SER A 381 -14.60 2.38 1.57
C SER A 381 -14.76 1.17 2.50
N VAL A 382 -15.95 0.94 3.04
CA VAL A 382 -16.24 -0.24 3.88
C VAL A 382 -16.04 -1.51 3.07
N ARG A 383 -16.51 -1.53 1.82
CA ARG A 383 -16.47 -2.70 0.96
C ARG A 383 -15.07 -3.00 0.41
N TYR A 384 -14.30 -1.99 -0.01
CA TYR A 384 -13.07 -2.16 -0.76
C TYR A 384 -11.78 -1.81 -0.02
N LEU A 385 -11.87 -1.20 1.18
CA LEU A 385 -10.73 -0.82 2.01
C LEU A 385 -10.83 -1.40 3.44
N PRO A 386 -10.80 -2.75 3.60
CA PRO A 386 -10.99 -3.39 4.92
C PRO A 386 -9.85 -3.14 5.90
N GLY A 387 -8.66 -2.76 5.42
CA GLY A 387 -7.48 -2.48 6.27
C GLY A 387 -7.44 -1.06 6.85
N ARG A 388 -8.48 -0.24 6.67
CA ARG A 388 -8.61 1.12 7.18
C ARG A 388 -9.95 1.31 7.87
N TYR A 389 -10.08 2.33 8.72
CA TYR A 389 -11.27 2.57 9.55
C TYR A 389 -11.99 3.85 9.17
N LEU A 390 -13.33 3.84 9.37
CA LEU A 390 -14.16 5.05 9.27
C LEU A 390 -13.89 5.99 10.45
N PRO A 391 -14.03 7.32 10.28
CA PRO A 391 -14.41 8.03 9.06
C PRO A 391 -13.23 8.31 8.11
N ASP A 392 -11.99 8.13 8.55
CA ASP A 392 -10.76 8.55 7.86
C ASP A 392 -10.66 8.01 6.42
N LYS A 393 -10.89 6.69 6.23
CA LYS A 393 -10.88 6.07 4.88
C LYS A 393 -11.87 6.69 3.90
N ALA A 394 -13.02 7.17 4.38
CA ALA A 394 -14.02 7.81 3.52
C ALA A 394 -13.71 9.30 3.28
N ILE A 395 -13.10 9.98 4.26
CA ILE A 395 -12.56 11.35 4.12
C ILE A 395 -11.48 11.35 3.03
N ASP A 396 -10.51 10.44 3.10
CA ASP A 396 -9.43 10.31 2.12
C ASP A 396 -9.97 10.14 0.69
N LEU A 397 -10.99 9.29 0.52
CA LEU A 397 -11.60 9.07 -0.80
C LEU A 397 -12.26 10.33 -1.36
N LEU A 398 -12.99 11.07 -0.50
CA LEU A 398 -13.65 12.32 -0.91
C LEU A 398 -12.63 13.41 -1.22
N ASP A 399 -11.58 13.52 -0.42
CA ASP A 399 -10.50 14.51 -0.62
C ASP A 399 -9.74 14.23 -1.93
N GLU A 400 -9.32 12.99 -2.17
CA GLU A 400 -8.63 12.60 -3.41
C GLU A 400 -9.52 12.78 -4.65
N ALA A 401 -10.82 12.40 -4.56
CA ALA A 401 -11.75 12.56 -5.65
C ALA A 401 -12.03 14.05 -5.97
N ALA A 402 -12.17 14.88 -4.94
CA ALA A 402 -12.37 16.32 -5.11
C ALA A 402 -11.12 16.99 -5.70
N ALA A 403 -9.93 16.59 -5.26
CA ALA A 403 -8.66 17.06 -5.81
C ALA A 403 -8.51 16.66 -7.30
N ALA A 404 -8.80 15.39 -7.63
CA ALA A 404 -8.76 14.90 -9.01
C ALA A 404 -9.74 15.64 -9.92
N ARG A 405 -10.95 15.94 -9.40
CA ARG A 405 -11.97 16.70 -10.12
C ARG A 405 -11.53 18.13 -10.38
N ARG A 406 -10.96 18.78 -9.37
CA ARG A 406 -10.40 20.14 -9.52
C ARG A 406 -9.31 20.24 -10.57
N ILE A 407 -8.44 19.22 -10.67
CA ILE A 407 -7.36 19.17 -11.68
C ILE A 407 -7.92 18.96 -13.08
N ALA A 408 -8.97 18.12 -13.22
CA ALA A 408 -9.58 17.81 -14.50
C ALA A 408 -10.40 19.00 -15.08
N ASP A 409 -10.96 19.86 -14.23
CA ASP A 409 -11.77 21.02 -14.63
C ASP A 409 -10.91 22.29 -14.79
N ALA A 410 -10.18 22.39 -15.90
CA ALA A 410 -9.47 23.61 -16.30
C ALA A 410 -10.41 24.77 -16.66
N SER A 411 -11.73 24.53 -16.80
CA SER A 411 -12.76 25.49 -17.26
C SER A 411 -13.48 26.25 -16.15
N GLY A 412 -13.23 25.96 -14.88
CA GLY A 412 -13.76 26.73 -13.75
C GLY A 412 -15.26 26.52 -13.43
N ASP A 413 -15.92 25.61 -14.09
CA ASP A 413 -17.33 25.27 -13.82
C ASP A 413 -17.40 24.38 -12.58
N ARG A 414 -18.11 24.82 -11.52
CA ARG A 414 -18.30 24.08 -10.27
C ARG A 414 -19.12 22.81 -10.50
N ARG A 415 -18.47 21.73 -10.94
CA ARG A 415 -19.15 20.45 -11.11
C ARG A 415 -19.22 19.71 -9.77
N ALA A 416 -20.40 19.11 -9.54
CA ALA A 416 -20.59 18.22 -8.41
C ALA A 416 -19.75 16.95 -8.52
N LEU A 417 -19.26 16.45 -7.38
CA LEU A 417 -18.62 15.16 -7.29
C LEU A 417 -19.65 14.04 -7.52
N THR A 418 -19.30 13.04 -8.31
CA THR A 418 -20.20 11.93 -8.63
C THR A 418 -19.76 10.64 -7.95
N PRO A 419 -20.66 9.66 -7.72
CA PRO A 419 -20.27 8.32 -7.26
C PRO A 419 -19.22 7.63 -8.16
N ALA A 420 -19.21 7.93 -9.47
CA ALA A 420 -18.23 7.42 -10.41
C ALA A 420 -16.82 7.98 -10.17
N ASP A 421 -16.71 9.21 -9.67
CA ASP A 421 -15.42 9.80 -9.30
C ASP A 421 -14.84 9.08 -8.08
N ILE A 422 -15.67 8.77 -7.08
CA ILE A 422 -15.30 7.96 -5.92
C ILE A 422 -14.89 6.55 -6.35
N ALA A 423 -15.67 5.90 -7.23
CA ALA A 423 -15.34 4.57 -7.75
C ALA A 423 -13.97 4.53 -8.44
N ARG A 424 -13.60 5.60 -9.15
CA ARG A 424 -12.27 5.76 -9.78
C ARG A 424 -11.13 5.82 -8.78
N VAL A 425 -11.32 6.53 -7.67
CA VAL A 425 -10.32 6.61 -6.58
C VAL A 425 -10.20 5.26 -5.88
N VAL A 426 -11.34 4.64 -5.53
CA VAL A 426 -11.36 3.30 -4.93
C VAL A 426 -10.66 2.28 -5.83
N SER A 427 -10.86 2.35 -7.14
CA SER A 427 -10.20 1.49 -8.12
C SER A 427 -8.67 1.60 -8.05
N LYS A 428 -8.14 2.81 -7.94
CA LYS A 428 -6.69 3.03 -7.79
C LYS A 428 -6.17 2.47 -6.46
N ALA A 429 -6.92 2.64 -5.38
CA ALA A 429 -6.51 2.21 -4.04
C ALA A 429 -6.63 0.69 -3.85
N SER A 430 -7.68 0.06 -4.38
CA SER A 430 -7.97 -1.38 -4.21
C SER A 430 -7.43 -2.26 -5.33
N GLY A 431 -7.10 -1.69 -6.49
CA GLY A 431 -6.72 -2.42 -7.70
C GLY A 431 -7.91 -3.10 -8.43
N VAL A 432 -9.15 -2.86 -8.00
CA VAL A 432 -10.36 -3.36 -8.66
C VAL A 432 -10.75 -2.37 -9.77
N PRO A 433 -11.00 -2.80 -11.03
CA PRO A 433 -11.38 -1.89 -12.12
C PRO A 433 -12.59 -1.01 -11.79
N ALA A 434 -12.53 0.29 -12.13
CA ALA A 434 -13.55 1.28 -11.77
C ALA A 434 -14.94 0.93 -12.28
N GLU A 435 -15.03 0.36 -13.48
CA GLU A 435 -16.28 -0.11 -14.10
C GLU A 435 -16.98 -1.16 -13.23
N ARG A 436 -16.19 -1.97 -12.51
CA ARG A 436 -16.70 -3.02 -11.62
C ARG A 436 -17.02 -2.54 -10.22
N VAL A 437 -16.40 -1.46 -9.78
CA VAL A 437 -16.74 -0.82 -8.50
C VAL A 437 -18.15 -0.24 -8.54
N GLY A 438 -18.57 0.28 -9.71
CA GLY A 438 -19.92 0.84 -9.95
C GLY A 438 -20.96 -0.16 -10.45
N GLU A 439 -20.57 -1.37 -10.93
CA GLU A 439 -21.47 -2.40 -11.45
C GLU A 439 -22.31 -3.02 -10.32
N ALA A 440 -23.62 -3.07 -10.50
CA ALA A 440 -24.50 -3.70 -9.52
C ALA A 440 -24.12 -5.18 -9.33
N GLU A 441 -23.93 -5.62 -8.10
CA GLU A 441 -23.52 -6.99 -7.78
C GLU A 441 -24.52 -8.03 -8.34
N ARG A 442 -25.80 -7.65 -8.43
CA ARG A 442 -26.85 -8.47 -9.01
C ARG A 442 -26.61 -8.81 -10.48
N GLU A 443 -26.15 -7.84 -11.28
CA GLU A 443 -25.83 -8.05 -12.71
C GLU A 443 -24.61 -8.96 -12.88
N ARG A 444 -23.61 -8.80 -12.03
CA ARG A 444 -22.43 -9.69 -12.04
C ARG A 444 -22.81 -11.13 -11.71
N LEU A 445 -23.66 -11.32 -10.70
CA LEU A 445 -24.13 -12.64 -10.30
C LEU A 445 -25.01 -13.29 -11.38
N ALA A 446 -25.86 -12.49 -12.05
CA ALA A 446 -26.71 -12.98 -13.14
C ALA A 446 -25.89 -13.48 -14.35
N ASN A 447 -24.84 -12.74 -14.72
CA ASN A 447 -24.05 -13.02 -15.93
C ASN A 447 -22.83 -13.91 -15.66
N LEU A 448 -22.54 -14.29 -14.41
CA LEU A 448 -21.32 -15.01 -14.03
C LEU A 448 -21.19 -16.36 -14.77
N GLU A 449 -22.26 -17.13 -14.80
CA GLU A 449 -22.28 -18.46 -15.44
C GLU A 449 -21.99 -18.39 -16.94
N GLN A 450 -22.62 -17.45 -17.64
CA GLN A 450 -22.41 -17.24 -19.07
C GLN A 450 -20.97 -16.80 -19.36
N ARG A 451 -20.43 -15.87 -18.56
CA ARG A 451 -19.02 -15.42 -18.69
C ARG A 451 -18.02 -16.53 -18.45
N LEU A 452 -18.26 -17.38 -17.45
CA LEU A 452 -17.40 -18.54 -17.18
C LEU A 452 -17.49 -19.58 -18.30
N ALA A 453 -18.70 -19.87 -18.79
CA ALA A 453 -18.93 -20.83 -19.88
C ALA A 453 -18.28 -20.39 -21.20
N ALA A 454 -18.22 -19.09 -21.48
CA ALA A 454 -17.55 -18.56 -22.66
C ALA A 454 -16.02 -18.80 -22.68
N GLU A 455 -15.41 -18.93 -21.50
CA GLU A 455 -13.95 -19.10 -21.38
C GLU A 455 -13.52 -20.52 -21.00
N VAL A 456 -14.38 -21.34 -20.39
CA VAL A 456 -14.06 -22.70 -19.92
C VAL A 456 -14.81 -23.73 -20.74
N ILE A 457 -14.08 -24.41 -21.60
CA ILE A 457 -14.64 -25.41 -22.53
C ILE A 457 -14.75 -26.78 -21.85
N GLY A 458 -15.86 -27.49 -22.05
CA GLY A 458 -16.02 -28.88 -21.68
C GLY A 458 -16.36 -29.17 -20.22
N GLN A 459 -16.70 -28.11 -19.42
CA GLN A 459 -17.01 -28.27 -17.99
C GLN A 459 -18.32 -27.55 -17.56
N PRO A 460 -19.46 -27.76 -18.22
CA PRO A 460 -20.67 -27.01 -17.94
C PRO A 460 -21.19 -27.21 -16.52
N GLN A 461 -21.10 -28.44 -15.98
CA GLN A 461 -21.54 -28.76 -14.62
C GLN A 461 -20.67 -28.06 -13.56
N ALA A 462 -19.35 -28.03 -13.75
CA ALA A 462 -18.42 -27.35 -12.85
C ALA A 462 -18.65 -25.83 -12.87
N VAL A 463 -18.88 -25.23 -14.03
CA VAL A 463 -19.20 -23.82 -14.19
C VAL A 463 -20.50 -23.47 -13.48
N ALA A 464 -21.57 -24.24 -13.67
CA ALA A 464 -22.86 -24.03 -13.03
C ALA A 464 -22.77 -24.16 -11.49
N ALA A 465 -22.04 -25.17 -10.99
CA ALA A 465 -21.81 -25.39 -9.57
C ALA A 465 -21.08 -24.21 -8.91
N VAL A 466 -20.00 -23.73 -9.53
CA VAL A 466 -19.25 -22.56 -9.06
C VAL A 466 -20.11 -21.29 -9.05
N ALA A 467 -20.82 -21.02 -10.13
CA ALA A 467 -21.71 -19.85 -10.22
C ALA A 467 -22.84 -19.92 -9.17
N SER A 468 -23.40 -21.11 -8.94
CA SER A 468 -24.44 -21.34 -7.92
C SER A 468 -23.90 -21.12 -6.50
N ALA A 469 -22.70 -21.65 -6.18
CA ALA A 469 -22.07 -21.47 -4.88
C ALA A 469 -21.81 -19.99 -4.55
N ILE A 470 -21.31 -19.23 -5.52
CA ILE A 470 -21.07 -17.80 -5.36
C ILE A 470 -22.38 -17.03 -5.21
N ARG A 471 -23.41 -17.36 -5.99
CA ARG A 471 -24.74 -16.77 -5.86
C ARG A 471 -25.31 -16.98 -4.45
N ARG A 472 -25.28 -18.21 -3.92
CA ARG A 472 -25.77 -18.55 -2.57
C ARG A 472 -25.04 -17.74 -1.50
N SER A 473 -23.74 -17.62 -1.60
CA SER A 473 -22.92 -16.89 -0.64
C SER A 473 -23.25 -15.39 -0.58
N ARG A 474 -23.67 -14.80 -1.70
CA ARG A 474 -23.91 -13.35 -1.81
C ARG A 474 -25.36 -12.92 -1.60
N THR A 475 -26.28 -13.83 -1.37
CA THR A 475 -27.69 -13.50 -1.06
C THR A 475 -27.94 -12.93 0.34
N GLY A 476 -26.87 -12.77 1.16
CA GLY A 476 -27.00 -12.21 2.52
C GLY A 476 -27.54 -13.17 3.57
N LEU A 477 -27.77 -14.44 3.21
CA LEU A 477 -28.27 -15.48 4.14
C LEU A 477 -27.15 -16.18 4.92
N ARG A 478 -25.90 -15.81 4.69
CA ARG A 478 -24.69 -16.41 5.32
C ARG A 478 -24.21 -15.56 6.50
N GLU A 479 -23.59 -16.23 7.48
CA GLU A 479 -22.89 -15.56 8.59
C GLU A 479 -21.81 -14.61 8.06
N SER A 480 -21.78 -13.41 8.59
CA SER A 480 -20.75 -12.40 8.25
C SER A 480 -19.36 -12.86 8.72
N GLY A 481 -18.33 -12.56 7.93
CA GLY A 481 -16.94 -12.84 8.28
C GLY A 481 -16.32 -14.03 7.56
N ARG A 482 -17.08 -14.90 6.91
CA ARG A 482 -16.54 -16.03 6.12
C ARG A 482 -16.12 -15.61 4.70
N PRO A 483 -15.21 -16.37 4.02
CA PRO A 483 -14.86 -16.15 2.63
C PRO A 483 -16.09 -16.13 1.70
N ILE A 484 -16.03 -15.43 0.57
CA ILE A 484 -17.13 -15.36 -0.45
C ILE A 484 -17.56 -16.75 -0.89
N GLY A 485 -16.62 -17.69 -1.03
CA GLY A 485 -16.90 -19.06 -1.38
C GLY A 485 -15.71 -19.94 -1.07
N ALA A 486 -15.97 -21.21 -0.74
CA ALA A 486 -14.95 -22.21 -0.49
C ALA A 486 -15.31 -23.50 -1.22
N MET A 487 -14.50 -23.89 -2.20
CA MET A 487 -14.85 -25.02 -3.08
C MET A 487 -13.68 -25.96 -3.27
N LEU A 488 -13.97 -27.25 -3.34
CA LEU A 488 -13.01 -28.32 -3.66
C LEU A 488 -13.24 -28.80 -5.10
N PHE A 489 -12.22 -28.69 -5.95
CA PHE A 489 -12.22 -29.14 -7.34
C PHE A 489 -11.58 -30.52 -7.43
N LEU A 490 -12.37 -31.54 -7.76
CA LEU A 490 -11.92 -32.93 -7.92
C LEU A 490 -11.90 -33.31 -9.40
N GLY A 491 -10.87 -33.98 -9.84
CA GLY A 491 -10.81 -34.50 -11.21
C GLY A 491 -9.39 -34.82 -11.70
N PRO A 492 -9.23 -35.44 -12.86
CA PRO A 492 -7.96 -35.75 -13.44
C PRO A 492 -7.08 -34.54 -13.72
N THR A 493 -5.81 -34.74 -13.97
CA THR A 493 -4.89 -33.67 -14.36
C THR A 493 -5.23 -33.19 -15.79
N GLY A 494 -5.16 -31.89 -16.03
CA GLY A 494 -5.35 -31.29 -17.36
C GLY A 494 -6.80 -31.11 -17.82
N VAL A 495 -7.81 -31.28 -16.94
CA VAL A 495 -9.24 -31.09 -17.28
C VAL A 495 -9.73 -29.63 -17.12
N GLY A 496 -8.89 -28.72 -16.68
CA GLY A 496 -9.26 -27.29 -16.62
C GLY A 496 -9.50 -26.71 -15.22
N LYS A 497 -9.18 -27.44 -14.11
CA LYS A 497 -9.36 -26.95 -12.71
C LYS A 497 -8.70 -25.59 -12.48
N THR A 498 -7.42 -25.46 -12.77
CA THR A 498 -6.67 -24.21 -12.61
C THR A 498 -7.12 -23.14 -13.61
N GLN A 499 -7.60 -23.54 -14.81
CA GLN A 499 -8.14 -22.61 -15.81
C GLN A 499 -9.46 -21.98 -15.30
N LEU A 500 -10.37 -22.77 -14.74
CA LEU A 500 -11.60 -22.24 -14.14
C LEU A 500 -11.29 -21.27 -13.00
N ALA A 501 -10.29 -21.57 -12.15
CA ALA A 501 -9.85 -20.64 -11.09
C ALA A 501 -9.33 -19.31 -11.65
N ARG A 502 -8.55 -19.35 -12.73
CA ARG A 502 -8.02 -18.17 -13.43
C ARG A 502 -9.15 -17.35 -14.07
N THR A 503 -10.04 -18.03 -14.78
CA THR A 503 -11.21 -17.41 -15.40
C THR A 503 -12.13 -16.78 -14.36
N LEU A 504 -12.33 -17.45 -13.22
CA LEU A 504 -13.11 -16.91 -12.11
C LEU A 504 -12.49 -15.61 -11.56
N ALA A 505 -11.16 -15.58 -11.35
CA ALA A 505 -10.47 -14.38 -10.93
C ALA A 505 -10.68 -13.23 -11.93
N LYS A 506 -10.56 -13.49 -13.23
CA LYS A 506 -10.81 -12.53 -14.30
C LYS A 506 -12.26 -12.09 -14.35
N CYS A 507 -13.23 -13.02 -14.29
CA CYS A 507 -14.66 -12.73 -14.38
C CYS A 507 -15.21 -12.03 -13.13
N TRP A 508 -14.77 -12.42 -11.93
CA TRP A 508 -15.29 -11.89 -10.68
C TRP A 508 -14.54 -10.65 -10.18
N PHE A 509 -13.21 -10.68 -10.16
CA PHE A 509 -12.36 -9.59 -9.66
C PHE A 509 -11.76 -8.69 -10.75
N GLY A 510 -11.97 -9.01 -12.05
CA GLY A 510 -11.58 -8.17 -13.17
C GLY A 510 -10.16 -8.36 -13.69
N SER A 511 -9.35 -9.18 -13.05
CA SER A 511 -7.96 -9.41 -13.47
C SER A 511 -7.51 -10.83 -13.17
N GLU A 512 -6.78 -11.44 -14.08
CA GLU A 512 -6.11 -12.73 -13.81
C GLU A 512 -5.07 -12.61 -12.69
N LYS A 513 -4.51 -11.40 -12.47
CA LYS A 513 -3.58 -11.12 -11.37
C LYS A 513 -4.24 -11.21 -9.99
N ALA A 514 -5.57 -11.24 -9.92
CA ALA A 514 -6.30 -11.49 -8.68
C ALA A 514 -6.30 -12.98 -8.27
N LEU A 515 -5.68 -13.87 -9.03
CA LEU A 515 -5.43 -15.26 -8.65
C LEU A 515 -4.13 -15.32 -7.83
N LEU A 516 -4.24 -15.75 -6.58
CA LEU A 516 -3.14 -16.10 -5.69
C LEU A 516 -3.02 -17.62 -5.67
N ARG A 517 -1.99 -18.17 -6.30
CA ARG A 517 -1.79 -19.62 -6.40
C ARG A 517 -0.69 -20.07 -5.45
N PHE A 518 -0.99 -21.08 -4.65
CA PHE A 518 -0.07 -21.78 -3.77
C PHE A 518 -0.03 -23.25 -4.18
N ASP A 519 1.14 -23.71 -4.63
CA ASP A 519 1.35 -25.11 -5.01
C ASP A 519 1.69 -25.90 -3.75
N MET A 520 0.82 -26.80 -3.37
CA MET A 520 0.94 -27.53 -2.10
C MET A 520 2.06 -28.59 -2.14
N SER A 521 2.62 -28.89 -3.29
CA SER A 521 3.83 -29.70 -3.39
C SER A 521 5.07 -29.05 -2.76
N GLU A 522 5.05 -27.70 -2.59
CA GLU A 522 6.11 -26.96 -1.89
C GLU A 522 5.93 -26.97 -0.36
N TYR A 523 4.78 -27.44 0.14
CA TYR A 523 4.39 -27.40 1.56
C TYR A 523 4.10 -28.80 2.14
N MET A 524 4.89 -29.78 1.72
CA MET A 524 4.78 -31.17 2.18
C MET A 524 5.32 -31.38 3.59
N GLU A 525 6.28 -30.55 4.02
CA GLU A 525 6.95 -30.69 5.29
C GLU A 525 6.49 -29.62 6.30
N ARG A 526 6.47 -29.98 7.59
CA ARG A 526 5.98 -29.11 8.67
C ARG A 526 6.68 -27.77 8.70
N HIS A 527 7.97 -27.71 8.47
CA HIS A 527 8.71 -26.46 8.50
C HIS A 527 8.37 -25.53 7.32
N THR A 528 7.90 -26.06 6.18
CA THR A 528 7.48 -25.24 5.04
C THR A 528 6.13 -24.57 5.27
N VAL A 529 5.28 -25.15 6.13
CA VAL A 529 3.99 -24.54 6.53
C VAL A 529 4.22 -23.20 7.23
N ALA A 530 5.29 -23.08 8.01
CA ALA A 530 5.66 -21.81 8.65
C ALA A 530 5.90 -20.67 7.65
N ARG A 531 6.23 -20.95 6.38
CA ARG A 531 6.38 -19.94 5.34
C ARG A 531 5.05 -19.26 4.98
N LEU A 532 3.92 -19.97 5.13
CA LEU A 532 2.59 -19.40 4.86
C LEU A 532 2.18 -18.37 5.92
N LEU A 533 2.56 -18.60 7.18
CA LEU A 533 2.22 -17.78 8.34
C LEU A 533 3.33 -16.81 8.78
N GLY A 534 4.56 -17.06 8.35
CA GLY A 534 5.77 -16.42 8.84
C GLY A 534 6.50 -17.27 9.89
N ALA A 535 7.82 -17.08 10.00
CA ALA A 535 8.65 -17.80 10.95
C ALA A 535 8.36 -17.36 12.40
N PRO A 536 8.36 -18.27 13.39
CA PRO A 536 8.23 -17.92 14.79
C PRO A 536 9.38 -17.00 15.28
N PRO A 537 9.19 -16.25 16.37
CA PRO A 537 10.24 -15.44 16.96
C PRO A 537 11.51 -16.25 17.25
N GLY A 538 12.67 -15.74 16.82
CA GLY A 538 13.96 -16.38 17.00
C GLY A 538 14.44 -17.27 15.84
N TYR A 539 13.66 -17.46 14.79
CA TYR A 539 14.07 -18.15 13.56
C TYR A 539 14.42 -17.17 12.44
N VAL A 540 15.35 -17.60 11.56
CA VAL A 540 15.74 -16.82 10.38
C VAL A 540 14.51 -16.59 9.50
N GLY A 541 14.23 -15.31 9.12
CA GLY A 541 13.06 -14.94 8.32
C GLY A 541 11.84 -14.49 9.16
N HIS A 542 11.98 -14.26 10.47
CA HIS A 542 10.88 -13.73 11.30
C HIS A 542 10.41 -12.34 10.85
N ASP A 543 11.30 -11.51 10.31
CA ASP A 543 10.96 -10.18 9.78
C ASP A 543 10.25 -10.26 8.41
N GLU A 544 10.33 -11.39 7.73
CA GLU A 544 9.56 -11.67 6.52
C GLU A 544 8.18 -12.19 6.92
N GLY A 545 7.12 -11.43 6.62
CA GLY A 545 5.73 -11.85 6.87
C GLY A 545 5.39 -13.16 6.16
N GLY A 546 4.31 -13.84 6.59
CA GLY A 546 3.84 -15.06 5.95
C GLY A 546 3.42 -14.85 4.50
N GLN A 547 3.82 -15.74 3.61
CA GLN A 547 3.54 -15.62 2.17
C GLN A 547 2.04 -15.53 1.87
N LEU A 548 1.22 -16.34 2.54
CA LEU A 548 -0.23 -16.35 2.38
C LEU A 548 -0.86 -15.09 2.97
N THR A 549 -0.51 -14.76 4.21
CA THR A 549 -1.09 -13.61 4.94
C THR A 549 -0.70 -12.28 4.28
N GLU A 550 0.54 -12.13 3.85
CA GLU A 550 1.02 -10.96 3.10
C GLU A 550 0.34 -10.82 1.73
N ALA A 551 0.22 -11.92 0.99
CA ALA A 551 -0.41 -11.90 -0.34
C ALA A 551 -1.88 -11.45 -0.26
N VAL A 552 -2.64 -11.97 0.73
CA VAL A 552 -4.05 -11.61 0.93
C VAL A 552 -4.18 -10.19 1.49
N ARG A 553 -3.32 -9.75 2.41
CA ARG A 553 -3.32 -8.35 2.89
C ARG A 553 -3.06 -7.36 1.76
N ARG A 554 -2.18 -7.70 0.81
CA ARG A 554 -1.91 -6.86 -0.37
C ARG A 554 -3.05 -6.91 -1.39
N ARG A 555 -3.76 -8.04 -1.49
CA ARG A 555 -4.85 -8.27 -2.44
C ARG A 555 -6.04 -8.94 -1.75
N PRO A 556 -6.82 -8.20 -0.96
CA PRO A 556 -7.95 -8.76 -0.21
C PRO A 556 -9.08 -9.24 -1.14
N TYR A 557 -9.15 -8.73 -2.37
CA TYR A 557 -10.09 -9.17 -3.41
C TYR A 557 -9.39 -10.12 -4.38
N SER A 558 -9.37 -11.41 -4.03
CA SER A 558 -8.62 -12.42 -4.80
C SER A 558 -9.26 -13.80 -4.73
N VAL A 559 -8.93 -14.61 -5.70
CA VAL A 559 -9.12 -16.07 -5.66
C VAL A 559 -7.85 -16.66 -5.08
N VAL A 560 -7.95 -17.34 -3.95
CA VAL A 560 -6.83 -18.05 -3.33
C VAL A 560 -6.95 -19.52 -3.72
N LEU A 561 -6.02 -19.99 -4.53
CA LEU A 561 -5.97 -21.34 -5.04
C LEU A 561 -4.89 -22.15 -4.33
N PHE A 562 -5.30 -23.17 -3.60
CA PHE A 562 -4.42 -24.20 -3.05
C PHE A 562 -4.41 -25.37 -4.04
N ASP A 563 -3.35 -25.47 -4.84
CA ASP A 563 -3.24 -26.45 -5.92
C ASP A 563 -2.62 -27.76 -5.40
N GLU A 564 -3.18 -28.90 -5.74
CA GLU A 564 -2.77 -30.25 -5.30
C GLU A 564 -2.78 -30.42 -3.77
N ILE A 565 -3.89 -30.06 -3.13
CA ILE A 565 -4.04 -30.04 -1.67
C ILE A 565 -3.76 -31.39 -0.99
N GLU A 566 -3.93 -32.50 -1.69
CA GLU A 566 -3.60 -33.84 -1.20
C GLU A 566 -2.12 -34.05 -0.89
N LYS A 567 -1.23 -33.22 -1.43
CA LYS A 567 0.20 -33.27 -1.16
C LYS A 567 0.63 -32.46 0.08
N ALA A 568 -0.27 -31.61 0.56
CA ALA A 568 0.03 -30.72 1.68
C ALA A 568 0.24 -31.45 3.00
N HIS A 569 1.09 -30.91 3.86
CA HIS A 569 1.19 -31.36 5.24
C HIS A 569 -0.16 -31.17 5.97
N SER A 570 -0.49 -32.10 6.89
CA SER A 570 -1.78 -32.10 7.62
C SER A 570 -2.08 -30.79 8.38
N ASP A 571 -1.06 -30.03 8.79
CA ASP A 571 -1.23 -28.75 9.47
C ASP A 571 -1.90 -27.69 8.60
N ILE A 572 -1.81 -27.81 7.26
CA ILE A 572 -2.49 -26.91 6.32
C ILE A 572 -4.01 -27.06 6.41
N GLN A 573 -4.51 -28.27 6.71
CA GLN A 573 -5.95 -28.44 6.92
C GLN A 573 -6.44 -27.65 8.16
N ASN A 574 -5.61 -27.51 9.20
CA ASN A 574 -5.93 -26.66 10.36
C ASN A 574 -5.97 -25.18 10.01
N LEU A 575 -5.04 -24.71 9.16
CA LEU A 575 -5.06 -23.33 8.66
C LEU A 575 -6.31 -23.04 7.81
N LEU A 576 -6.67 -23.97 6.94
CA LEU A 576 -7.87 -23.87 6.14
C LEU A 576 -9.13 -23.84 7.00
N LEU A 577 -9.23 -24.64 8.05
CA LEU A 577 -10.34 -24.60 8.99
C LEU A 577 -10.49 -23.20 9.61
N GLN A 578 -9.42 -22.61 10.10
CA GLN A 578 -9.45 -21.25 10.67
C GLN A 578 -9.91 -20.22 9.62
N ILE A 579 -9.40 -20.28 8.39
CA ILE A 579 -9.82 -19.39 7.31
C ILE A 579 -11.32 -19.55 7.00
N LEU A 580 -11.81 -20.80 6.94
CA LEU A 580 -13.18 -21.08 6.56
C LEU A 580 -14.20 -20.81 7.67
N GLU A 581 -13.79 -20.83 8.94
CA GLU A 581 -14.63 -20.55 10.11
C GLU A 581 -14.64 -19.08 10.45
N ASP A 582 -13.45 -18.53 10.73
CA ASP A 582 -13.29 -17.18 11.25
C ASP A 582 -13.10 -16.13 10.13
N GLY A 583 -12.86 -16.57 8.89
CA GLY A 583 -12.55 -15.69 7.75
C GLY A 583 -11.29 -14.88 7.91
N ASN A 584 -10.42 -15.25 8.83
CA ASN A 584 -9.18 -14.51 9.09
C ASN A 584 -8.06 -15.45 9.55
N LEU A 585 -6.83 -14.98 9.37
CA LEU A 585 -5.63 -15.71 9.75
C LEU A 585 -4.62 -14.72 10.36
N THR A 586 -4.08 -15.07 11.52
CA THR A 586 -3.08 -14.24 12.20
C THR A 586 -1.68 -14.76 11.87
N ASP A 587 -0.80 -13.88 11.43
CA ASP A 587 0.59 -14.23 11.14
C ASP A 587 1.43 -14.35 12.43
N SER A 588 2.69 -14.80 12.27
CA SER A 588 3.63 -14.94 13.39
C SER A 588 3.99 -13.61 14.07
N GLN A 589 3.71 -12.47 13.43
CA GLN A 589 3.92 -11.13 13.97
C GLN A 589 2.66 -10.57 14.65
N GLY A 590 1.58 -11.37 14.78
CA GLY A 590 0.31 -10.94 15.35
C GLY A 590 -0.56 -10.11 14.41
N ARG A 591 -0.20 -9.96 13.13
CA ARG A 591 -0.98 -9.19 12.15
C ARG A 591 -2.05 -10.08 11.54
N ARG A 592 -3.27 -9.57 11.50
CA ARG A 592 -4.44 -10.27 10.97
C ARG A 592 -4.57 -10.07 9.46
N ALA A 593 -4.78 -11.15 8.71
CA ALA A 593 -5.18 -11.14 7.30
C ALA A 593 -6.65 -11.53 7.20
N ASP A 594 -7.44 -10.72 6.50
CA ASP A 594 -8.88 -10.89 6.32
C ASP A 594 -9.17 -11.59 4.98
N PHE A 595 -9.82 -12.74 5.03
CA PHE A 595 -10.22 -13.57 3.89
C PHE A 595 -11.71 -13.42 3.53
N SER A 596 -12.47 -12.56 4.21
CA SER A 596 -13.92 -12.40 3.99
C SER A 596 -14.28 -11.98 2.56
N ASN A 597 -13.36 -11.33 1.86
CA ASN A 597 -13.52 -10.91 0.47
C ASN A 597 -12.79 -11.81 -0.53
N THR A 598 -12.31 -12.99 -0.12
CA THR A 598 -11.64 -13.95 -0.99
C THR A 598 -12.56 -15.10 -1.40
N ILE A 599 -12.21 -15.76 -2.51
CA ILE A 599 -12.77 -17.07 -2.88
C ILE A 599 -11.67 -18.09 -2.69
N ILE A 600 -11.92 -19.10 -1.86
CA ILE A 600 -10.97 -20.18 -1.57
C ILE A 600 -11.26 -21.36 -2.50
N LEU A 601 -10.26 -21.75 -3.26
CA LEU A 601 -10.33 -22.92 -4.14
C LEU A 601 -9.24 -23.92 -3.76
N LEU A 602 -9.66 -25.15 -3.58
CA LEU A 602 -8.78 -26.29 -3.35
C LEU A 602 -8.83 -27.17 -4.60
N THR A 603 -7.71 -27.56 -5.19
CA THR A 603 -7.72 -28.56 -6.26
C THR A 603 -7.12 -29.87 -5.77
N SER A 604 -7.67 -30.96 -6.22
CA SER A 604 -7.15 -32.29 -5.92
C SER A 604 -7.30 -33.23 -7.10
N ASN A 605 -6.39 -34.20 -7.18
CA ASN A 605 -6.44 -35.33 -8.13
C ASN A 605 -7.02 -36.59 -7.50
N LEU A 606 -7.51 -36.54 -6.26
CA LEU A 606 -8.22 -37.65 -5.62
C LEU A 606 -9.43 -38.05 -6.47
N GLY A 607 -9.71 -39.35 -6.57
CA GLY A 607 -10.78 -39.86 -7.39
C GLY A 607 -10.52 -39.82 -8.91
N ALA A 608 -9.35 -39.36 -9.37
CA ALA A 608 -9.04 -39.25 -10.79
C ALA A 608 -9.13 -40.63 -11.51
N ARG A 609 -8.73 -41.71 -10.85
CA ARG A 609 -8.82 -43.08 -11.40
C ARG A 609 -10.28 -43.52 -11.56
N CYS A 610 -11.13 -43.19 -10.61
CA CYS A 610 -12.57 -43.51 -10.68
C CYS A 610 -13.22 -42.73 -11.83
N LEU A 611 -12.90 -41.47 -12.02
CA LEU A 611 -13.45 -40.60 -13.05
C LEU A 611 -12.96 -40.95 -14.46
N SER A 612 -11.69 -41.38 -14.62
CA SER A 612 -11.09 -41.71 -15.92
C SER A 612 -11.53 -43.09 -16.47
N GLY A 613 -12.33 -43.86 -15.75
CA GLY A 613 -12.90 -45.13 -16.25
C GLY A 613 -11.91 -46.30 -16.32
N GLN A 614 -10.74 -46.23 -15.72
CA GLN A 614 -9.73 -47.30 -15.70
C GLN A 614 -10.10 -48.51 -14.81
N THR A 615 -11.20 -48.41 -14.08
CA THR A 615 -11.81 -49.50 -13.28
C THR A 615 -13.18 -49.83 -13.88
N SER A 616 -13.22 -50.57 -15.00
CA SER A 616 -14.48 -51.04 -15.54
C SER A 616 -14.84 -52.42 -14.98
N PRO A 617 -15.99 -52.57 -14.33
CA PRO A 617 -16.72 -53.85 -14.36
C PRO A 617 -17.57 -53.90 -15.63
N LEU A 618 -17.48 -55.00 -16.35
CA LEU A 618 -18.36 -55.31 -17.45
C LEU A 618 -19.83 -55.32 -16.99
N GLY A 619 -20.63 -54.35 -17.47
CA GLY A 619 -22.06 -54.28 -17.22
C GLY A 619 -22.74 -53.19 -18.06
N PHE A 620 -23.71 -53.55 -18.89
CA PHE A 620 -24.53 -52.67 -19.70
C PHE A 620 -25.49 -51.89 -18.81
N GLY A 621 -25.05 -50.71 -18.36
CA GLY A 621 -25.88 -49.74 -17.60
C GLY A 621 -25.86 -48.39 -18.26
N ALA A 622 -26.94 -47.62 -18.18
CA ALA A 622 -27.07 -46.30 -18.82
C ALA A 622 -25.91 -45.39 -18.42
N ALA A 623 -25.19 -44.84 -19.37
CA ALA A 623 -23.97 -44.02 -19.22
C ALA A 623 -24.09 -42.90 -18.16
N ALA A 624 -25.27 -42.29 -18.03
CA ALA A 624 -25.54 -41.25 -17.03
C ALA A 624 -25.54 -41.76 -15.57
N ALA A 625 -25.99 -42.98 -15.33
CA ALA A 625 -26.01 -43.58 -13.99
C ALA A 625 -24.57 -43.98 -13.57
N GLU A 626 -23.76 -44.39 -14.50
CA GLU A 626 -22.37 -44.76 -14.27
C GLU A 626 -21.50 -43.51 -13.98
N THR A 627 -21.69 -42.43 -14.71
CA THR A 627 -21.03 -41.15 -14.43
C THR A 627 -21.34 -40.63 -13.02
N ARG A 628 -22.61 -40.72 -12.61
CA ARG A 628 -23.03 -40.34 -11.23
C ARG A 628 -22.34 -41.21 -10.18
N ARG A 629 -22.27 -42.53 -10.41
CA ARG A 629 -21.62 -43.48 -9.50
C ARG A 629 -20.14 -43.22 -9.35
N ARG A 630 -19.44 -42.95 -10.46
CA ARG A 630 -18.02 -42.56 -10.48
C ARG A 630 -17.79 -41.26 -9.73
N GLY A 631 -18.65 -40.26 -9.93
CA GLY A 631 -18.59 -38.99 -9.19
C GLY A 631 -18.77 -39.19 -7.68
N GLN A 632 -19.73 -40.02 -7.26
CA GLN A 632 -19.93 -40.36 -5.85
C GLN A 632 -18.74 -41.09 -5.24
N GLN A 633 -18.09 -41.98 -5.96
CA GLN A 633 -16.87 -42.66 -5.52
C GLN A 633 -15.70 -41.69 -5.35
N ALA A 634 -15.53 -40.73 -6.26
CA ALA A 634 -14.50 -39.71 -6.14
C ALA A 634 -14.72 -38.79 -4.93
N ILE A 635 -15.97 -38.42 -4.67
CA ILE A 635 -16.32 -37.63 -3.47
C ILE A 635 -16.08 -38.45 -2.20
N GLN A 636 -16.36 -39.75 -2.23
CA GLN A 636 -16.15 -40.63 -1.08
C GLN A 636 -14.64 -40.76 -0.76
N GLU A 637 -13.80 -40.94 -1.77
CA GLU A 637 -12.34 -40.98 -1.63
C GLU A 637 -11.80 -39.66 -1.03
N ALA A 638 -12.35 -38.53 -1.46
CA ALA A 638 -12.01 -37.23 -0.88
C ALA A 638 -12.46 -37.13 0.59
N LYS A 639 -13.65 -37.59 0.95
CA LYS A 639 -14.15 -37.62 2.34
C LYS A 639 -13.33 -38.52 3.26
N GLU A 640 -12.73 -39.57 2.75
CA GLU A 640 -11.83 -40.44 3.50
C GLU A 640 -10.45 -39.83 3.71
N PHE A 641 -10.01 -39.00 2.77
CA PHE A 641 -8.71 -38.32 2.85
C PHE A 641 -8.73 -37.04 3.72
N PHE A 642 -9.74 -36.18 3.51
CA PHE A 642 -9.85 -34.93 4.23
C PHE A 642 -10.62 -35.10 5.55
N ARG A 643 -10.29 -34.26 6.52
CA ARG A 643 -11.02 -34.26 7.80
C ARG A 643 -12.49 -33.91 7.59
N PRO A 644 -13.41 -34.59 8.29
CA PRO A 644 -14.84 -34.31 8.17
C PRO A 644 -15.20 -32.84 8.42
N GLU A 645 -14.50 -32.20 9.38
CA GLU A 645 -14.71 -30.78 9.71
C GLU A 645 -14.41 -29.87 8.50
N LEU A 646 -13.31 -30.14 7.78
CA LEU A 646 -12.95 -29.37 6.59
C LEU A 646 -13.99 -29.55 5.47
N MET A 647 -14.40 -30.80 5.22
CA MET A 647 -15.43 -31.12 4.21
C MET A 647 -16.76 -30.46 4.54
N GLY A 648 -17.13 -30.38 5.82
CA GLY A 648 -18.34 -29.73 6.29
C GLY A 648 -18.34 -28.19 6.17
N ARG A 649 -17.17 -27.57 6.01
CA ARG A 649 -17.03 -26.11 5.86
C ARG A 649 -16.94 -25.65 4.42
N LEU A 650 -16.73 -26.58 3.48
CA LEU A 650 -16.75 -26.29 2.05
C LEU A 650 -18.19 -26.05 1.57
N ASP A 651 -18.38 -25.06 0.71
CA ASP A 651 -19.67 -24.72 0.13
C ASP A 651 -20.09 -25.72 -0.94
N GLU A 652 -19.12 -26.24 -1.71
CA GLU A 652 -19.40 -27.15 -2.81
C GLU A 652 -18.16 -28.02 -3.11
N THR A 653 -18.41 -29.28 -3.48
CA THR A 653 -17.40 -30.16 -4.08
C THR A 653 -17.71 -30.30 -5.56
N VAL A 654 -16.87 -29.70 -6.39
CA VAL A 654 -17.06 -29.56 -7.83
C VAL A 654 -16.29 -30.69 -8.55
N LEU A 655 -17.01 -31.52 -9.30
CA LEU A 655 -16.43 -32.58 -10.11
C LEU A 655 -16.07 -32.05 -11.50
N PHE A 656 -14.89 -32.44 -11.99
CA PHE A 656 -14.44 -32.15 -13.34
C PHE A 656 -14.40 -33.44 -14.12
N ASP A 657 -15.19 -33.50 -15.18
CA ASP A 657 -15.24 -34.64 -16.06
C ASP A 657 -14.00 -34.73 -16.96
N PRO A 658 -13.58 -35.93 -17.35
CA PRO A 658 -12.57 -36.10 -18.38
C PRO A 658 -13.00 -35.43 -19.69
N LEU A 659 -12.04 -34.77 -20.37
CA LEU A 659 -12.31 -34.11 -21.64
C LEU A 659 -12.41 -35.11 -22.77
N GLY A 660 -13.46 -35.02 -23.59
CA GLY A 660 -13.62 -35.79 -24.81
C GLY A 660 -12.92 -35.15 -26.02
N PRO A 661 -12.85 -35.84 -27.17
CA PRO A 661 -12.20 -35.33 -28.38
C PRO A 661 -12.77 -34.02 -28.89
N GLU A 662 -14.09 -33.82 -28.82
CA GLU A 662 -14.74 -32.56 -29.26
C GLU A 662 -14.35 -31.37 -28.38
N GLN A 663 -14.29 -31.58 -27.07
CA GLN A 663 -13.85 -30.54 -26.13
C GLN A 663 -12.37 -30.19 -26.32
N LEU A 664 -11.53 -31.23 -26.59
CA LEU A 664 -10.12 -31.01 -26.90
C LEU A 664 -9.93 -30.26 -28.21
N ALA A 665 -10.76 -30.52 -29.24
CA ALA A 665 -10.74 -29.76 -30.49
C ALA A 665 -11.10 -28.26 -30.24
N GLY A 666 -12.12 -27.98 -29.44
CA GLY A 666 -12.47 -26.63 -29.06
C GLY A 666 -11.36 -25.93 -28.24
N ILE A 667 -10.65 -26.66 -27.37
CA ILE A 667 -9.51 -26.13 -26.64
C ILE A 667 -8.32 -25.86 -27.58
N ALA A 668 -8.07 -26.73 -28.57
CA ALA A 668 -7.04 -26.51 -29.58
C ALA A 668 -7.30 -25.24 -30.41
N ASP A 669 -8.54 -25.05 -30.87
CA ASP A 669 -9.02 -23.88 -31.57
C ASP A 669 -8.71 -22.61 -30.78
N ARG A 670 -9.09 -22.58 -29.50
CA ARG A 670 -8.81 -21.44 -28.62
C ARG A 670 -7.32 -21.16 -28.42
N LEU A 671 -6.50 -22.21 -28.25
CA LEU A 671 -5.04 -22.07 -28.12
C LEU A 671 -4.42 -21.51 -29.40
N LEU A 672 -4.96 -21.87 -30.57
CA LEU A 672 -4.53 -21.34 -31.86
C LEU A 672 -4.93 -19.86 -32.02
N VAL A 673 -6.16 -19.48 -31.62
CA VAL A 673 -6.59 -18.06 -31.57
C VAL A 673 -5.69 -17.23 -30.65
N GLU A 674 -5.33 -17.75 -29.46
CA GLU A 674 -4.37 -17.08 -28.56
C GLU A 674 -2.98 -16.93 -29.20
N LEU A 675 -2.55 -17.92 -30.01
CA LEU A 675 -1.29 -17.87 -30.74
C LEU A 675 -1.35 -16.85 -31.88
N GLU A 676 -2.45 -16.78 -32.64
CA GLU A 676 -2.70 -15.77 -33.67
C GLU A 676 -2.60 -14.35 -33.11
N GLN A 677 -3.23 -14.09 -31.97
CA GLN A 677 -3.15 -12.78 -31.30
C GLN A 677 -1.71 -12.45 -30.90
N ARG A 678 -0.95 -13.42 -30.38
CA ARG A 678 0.46 -13.21 -30.03
C ARG A 678 1.35 -12.98 -31.26
N ALA A 679 1.11 -13.70 -32.35
CA ALA A 679 1.80 -13.50 -33.60
C ALA A 679 1.52 -12.10 -34.19
N ALA A 680 0.26 -11.65 -34.16
CA ALA A 680 -0.14 -10.33 -34.62
C ALA A 680 0.57 -9.20 -33.84
N LEU A 681 0.77 -9.34 -32.53
CA LEU A 681 1.55 -8.37 -31.72
C LEU A 681 3.02 -8.27 -32.14
N GLN A 682 3.55 -9.32 -32.79
CA GLN A 682 4.92 -9.34 -33.34
C GLN A 682 4.97 -8.97 -34.83
N GLY A 683 3.83 -8.58 -35.42
CA GLY A 683 3.73 -8.18 -36.81
C GLY A 683 3.56 -9.33 -37.82
N TYR A 684 3.25 -10.54 -37.34
CA TYR A 684 2.99 -11.72 -38.20
C TYR A 684 1.50 -12.07 -38.18
N THR A 685 0.92 -12.34 -39.34
CA THR A 685 -0.46 -12.78 -39.46
C THR A 685 -0.51 -14.29 -39.53
N LEU A 686 -1.11 -14.92 -38.51
CA LEU A 686 -1.33 -16.37 -38.44
C LEU A 686 -2.84 -16.63 -38.45
N HIS A 687 -3.27 -17.62 -39.24
CA HIS A 687 -4.61 -18.19 -39.23
C HIS A 687 -4.53 -19.69 -39.04
N HIS A 688 -5.62 -20.31 -38.68
CA HIS A 688 -5.71 -21.77 -38.64
C HIS A 688 -7.03 -22.26 -39.26
N THR A 689 -7.03 -23.51 -39.74
CA THR A 689 -8.24 -24.18 -40.22
C THR A 689 -8.90 -25.00 -39.08
N PRO A 690 -10.22 -25.17 -39.07
CA PRO A 690 -10.88 -26.08 -38.12
C PRO A 690 -10.35 -27.53 -38.21
N ALA A 691 -9.82 -27.94 -39.37
CA ALA A 691 -9.19 -29.24 -39.55
C ALA A 691 -7.90 -29.35 -38.74
N ALA A 692 -7.08 -28.31 -38.72
CA ALA A 692 -5.85 -28.26 -37.90
C ALA A 692 -6.16 -28.35 -36.41
N ALA A 693 -7.19 -27.67 -35.90
CA ALA A 693 -7.60 -27.77 -34.50
C ALA A 693 -8.04 -29.20 -34.13
N LYS A 694 -8.79 -29.85 -35.02
CA LYS A 694 -9.24 -31.25 -34.84
C LYS A 694 -8.09 -32.24 -34.91
N ALA A 695 -7.17 -32.08 -35.85
CA ALA A 695 -5.99 -32.96 -36.00
C ALA A 695 -5.06 -32.82 -34.78
N LEU A 696 -4.84 -31.61 -34.24
CA LEU A 696 -4.07 -31.40 -33.03
C LEU A 696 -4.67 -32.05 -31.80
N ALA A 697 -6.02 -32.07 -31.70
CA ALA A 697 -6.73 -32.76 -30.62
C ALA A 697 -6.58 -34.29 -30.69
N GLY A 698 -6.50 -34.83 -31.90
CA GLY A 698 -6.41 -36.26 -32.14
C GLY A 698 -7.69 -37.03 -31.78
N ASP A 699 -7.76 -38.30 -32.20
CA ASP A 699 -8.92 -39.17 -31.92
C ASP A 699 -8.89 -39.81 -30.51
N ARG A 700 -7.74 -39.78 -29.85
CA ARG A 700 -7.56 -40.31 -28.49
C ARG A 700 -7.28 -39.22 -27.48
N VAL A 701 -7.95 -39.34 -26.36
CA VAL A 701 -7.71 -38.40 -25.23
C VAL A 701 -6.31 -38.65 -24.68
N PRO A 702 -5.43 -37.65 -24.70
CA PRO A 702 -4.08 -37.79 -24.17
C PRO A 702 -4.10 -38.00 -22.64
N PRO A 703 -3.13 -38.73 -22.07
CA PRO A 703 -3.09 -39.02 -20.63
C PRO A 703 -3.14 -37.82 -19.70
N TYR A 704 -2.61 -36.69 -20.17
CA TYR A 704 -2.56 -35.43 -19.40
C TYR A 704 -3.52 -34.34 -19.95
N GLY A 705 -4.53 -34.73 -20.74
CA GLY A 705 -5.58 -33.87 -21.22
C GLY A 705 -5.10 -32.61 -21.94
N ALA A 706 -5.71 -31.45 -21.62
CA ALA A 706 -5.38 -30.19 -22.28
C ALA A 706 -3.94 -29.70 -22.03
N ARG A 707 -3.23 -30.19 -21.02
CA ARG A 707 -1.81 -29.83 -20.79
C ARG A 707 -0.89 -30.41 -21.87
N GLU A 708 -1.17 -31.63 -22.31
CA GLU A 708 -0.45 -32.29 -23.42
C GLU A 708 -0.81 -31.63 -24.75
N LEU A 709 -2.09 -31.33 -24.96
CA LEU A 709 -2.56 -30.62 -26.13
C LEU A 709 -1.85 -29.27 -26.32
N ARG A 710 -1.67 -28.51 -25.26
CA ARG A 710 -0.92 -27.24 -25.30
C ARG A 710 0.53 -27.46 -25.77
N ARG A 711 1.18 -28.52 -25.32
CA ARG A 711 2.53 -28.88 -25.78
C ARG A 711 2.55 -29.27 -27.25
N THR A 712 1.53 -29.97 -27.72
CA THR A 712 1.39 -30.37 -29.13
C THR A 712 1.20 -29.15 -30.01
N VAL A 713 0.33 -28.17 -29.63
CA VAL A 713 0.14 -26.91 -30.34
C VAL A 713 1.45 -26.13 -30.39
N SER A 714 2.16 -26.03 -29.27
CA SER A 714 3.44 -25.31 -29.21
C SER A 714 4.50 -25.92 -30.13
N ARG A 715 4.60 -27.26 -30.18
CA ARG A 715 5.56 -27.95 -31.06
C ARG A 715 5.18 -27.88 -32.55
N ALA A 716 3.90 -28.08 -32.85
CA ALA A 716 3.46 -28.20 -34.23
C ALA A 716 3.32 -26.87 -34.96
N VAL A 717 2.87 -25.83 -34.26
CA VAL A 717 2.57 -24.53 -34.89
C VAL A 717 3.50 -23.41 -34.41
N GLU A 718 3.64 -23.24 -33.09
CA GLU A 718 4.42 -22.12 -32.51
C GLU A 718 5.92 -22.26 -32.86
N GLN A 719 6.48 -23.50 -32.74
CA GLN A 719 7.88 -23.73 -33.08
C GLN A 719 8.12 -23.66 -34.61
N ALA A 720 7.20 -24.16 -35.43
CA ALA A 720 7.31 -24.05 -36.86
C ALA A 720 7.31 -22.61 -37.38
N LEU A 721 6.50 -21.73 -36.76
CA LEU A 721 6.51 -20.31 -37.05
C LEU A 721 7.80 -19.65 -36.53
N ALA A 722 8.22 -19.97 -35.30
CA ALA A 722 9.45 -19.44 -34.72
C ALA A 722 10.70 -19.80 -35.52
N ASP A 723 10.79 -21.05 -36.02
CA ASP A 723 11.92 -21.50 -36.85
C ASP A 723 11.99 -20.71 -38.16
N ARG A 724 10.84 -20.42 -38.80
CA ARG A 724 10.79 -19.57 -40.03
C ARG A 724 11.19 -18.11 -39.74
N ILE A 725 10.76 -17.57 -38.60
CA ILE A 725 11.16 -16.21 -38.18
C ILE A 725 12.67 -16.19 -37.92
N ALA A 726 13.21 -17.17 -37.24
CA ALA A 726 14.65 -17.24 -36.93
C ALA A 726 15.52 -17.46 -38.19
N ALA A 727 15.04 -18.21 -39.17
CA ALA A 727 15.69 -18.43 -40.44
C ALA A 727 15.60 -17.21 -41.40
N GLY A 728 14.84 -16.16 -41.03
CA GLY A 728 14.59 -15.00 -41.87
C GLY A 728 13.70 -15.29 -43.08
N THR A 729 13.04 -16.46 -43.12
CA THR A 729 12.13 -16.84 -44.20
C THR A 729 10.70 -16.33 -43.96
N ALA A 730 10.35 -16.01 -42.72
CA ALA A 730 9.07 -15.37 -42.42
C ALA A 730 9.16 -13.85 -42.65
N GLN A 731 8.30 -13.31 -43.51
CA GLN A 731 8.22 -11.88 -43.78
C GLN A 731 7.03 -11.25 -43.03
N PRO A 732 7.22 -10.08 -42.39
CA PRO A 732 6.10 -9.31 -41.84
C PRO A 732 5.10 -8.95 -42.95
N GLY A 733 3.81 -9.17 -42.69
CA GLY A 733 2.73 -8.90 -43.65
C GLY A 733 2.34 -10.13 -44.50
N THR A 734 3.07 -11.23 -44.45
CA THR A 734 2.66 -12.51 -45.05
C THR A 734 1.65 -13.21 -44.14
N VAL A 735 0.61 -13.78 -44.72
CA VAL A 735 -0.39 -14.58 -44.02
C VAL A 735 0.07 -16.04 -44.00
N TYR A 736 0.23 -16.57 -42.78
CA TYR A 736 0.56 -17.96 -42.56
C TYR A 736 -0.70 -18.69 -42.11
N THR A 737 -1.00 -19.86 -42.70
CA THR A 737 -2.16 -20.67 -42.33
C THR A 737 -1.70 -22.02 -41.84
N ALA A 738 -2.07 -22.36 -40.59
CA ALA A 738 -1.88 -23.71 -40.04
C ALA A 738 -2.99 -24.62 -40.58
N ASP A 739 -2.62 -25.63 -41.36
CA ASP A 739 -3.52 -26.56 -42.00
C ASP A 739 -3.00 -27.98 -41.84
N VAL A 740 -3.72 -28.95 -42.38
CA VAL A 740 -3.41 -30.41 -42.33
C VAL A 740 -3.08 -30.91 -43.72
N ASP A 741 -1.98 -31.63 -43.84
CA ASP A 741 -1.63 -32.34 -45.09
C ASP A 741 -2.46 -33.61 -45.31
N ALA A 742 -2.25 -34.29 -46.47
CA ALA A 742 -2.93 -35.52 -46.82
C ALA A 742 -2.66 -36.68 -45.84
N ASP A 743 -1.53 -36.62 -45.13
CA ASP A 743 -1.09 -37.64 -44.16
C ASP A 743 -1.53 -37.30 -42.71
N GLY A 744 -2.23 -36.20 -42.51
CA GLY A 744 -2.73 -35.78 -41.19
C GLY A 744 -1.75 -34.99 -40.34
N HIS A 745 -0.61 -34.56 -40.90
CA HIS A 745 0.36 -33.72 -40.17
C HIS A 745 0.03 -32.23 -40.30
N ILE A 746 0.33 -31.45 -39.26
CA ILE A 746 0.16 -30.03 -39.28
C ILE A 746 1.27 -29.38 -40.11
N ILE A 747 0.85 -28.59 -41.09
CA ILE A 747 1.73 -27.79 -41.96
C ILE A 747 1.39 -26.33 -41.84
N LEU A 748 2.42 -25.48 -42.00
CA LEU A 748 2.28 -24.01 -42.12
C LEU A 748 2.39 -23.66 -43.61
N THR A 749 1.27 -23.25 -44.22
CA THR A 749 1.22 -22.77 -45.60
C THR A 749 1.34 -21.26 -45.65
N GLU A 750 1.91 -20.74 -46.71
CA GLU A 750 1.98 -19.30 -46.97
C GLU A 750 0.89 -18.97 -48.01
N ASP A 751 -0.10 -18.19 -47.58
CA ASP A 751 -1.01 -17.58 -48.55
C ASP A 751 -0.35 -16.30 -49.07
N THR A 752 0.25 -16.38 -50.21
CA THR A 752 0.61 -15.20 -51.02
C THR A 752 -0.71 -14.55 -51.42
N LEU A 753 -1.26 -13.69 -50.59
CA LEU A 753 -2.26 -12.74 -51.04
C LEU A 753 -1.58 -11.88 -52.08
N ALA A 754 -1.88 -12.17 -53.36
CA ALA A 754 -1.55 -11.29 -54.47
C ALA A 754 -1.93 -9.88 -54.04
N ALA A 755 -0.95 -8.98 -54.10
CA ALA A 755 -1.16 -7.56 -53.99
C ALA A 755 -2.19 -7.14 -55.03
N CYS A 756 -3.44 -7.07 -54.65
CA CYS A 756 -4.50 -6.42 -55.43
C CYS A 756 -4.90 -5.17 -54.68
N VAL A 757 -4.26 -4.07 -55.15
CA VAL A 757 -4.65 -2.63 -55.11
C VAL A 757 -4.81 -1.99 -53.77
#